data_15f0630378e01886c167c1dbb5ce8b34
#
_entry.id   15f0630378e01886c167c1dbb5ce8b34
#
_cell.length_a   1.000
_cell.length_b   1.000
_cell.length_c   1.000
_cell.angle_alpha   90.00
_cell.angle_beta   90.00
_cell.angle_gamma   90.00
#
_symmetry.space_group_name_H-M   'P 1'
#
loop_
_entity.id
_entity.type
_entity.pdbx_description
1 polymer ?
#
loop_
_entity_poly.entity_id
_entity_poly.type
_entity_poly.pdbx_seq_one_letter_code
_entity_poly.pdbx_strand_id
1 'polypeptide(L)'
;MEVELLAPGGSFESVIAAYNAGADAVYTGGLMFGARAGANNLTTEELIEALEYAHVHDRKLYLTVNTLLKDKEIEKELYDYLLPLYENGLDAVIVQDIGVFKFIRDNFPLMHIHASTQMTIFGKDTVAFLKDLGASRIVTPREFSLKEIEDIKNDTRLKDMEIESFVHGALCYCYSGQCFMSSYIGGRSGNRGRCAQPCRMEYDVIKDGKVLNPGNNKYVLSPKDICTLKILPEIIKSGVYSLKIEGRMKKTEYITGVVSIYRKYLDMYLNIPDKYNVDENDIKKLADLFNRNGFNESYYKQHNGRNMISLKKPEFRKENREFNQYLKEKYIGFTLKKNLNIKVTFIKEQPFTISTMVNGTEIIYEGNPVSKALNKPIDKETLLKQMKKTGNSDFDFTNIEIICGEDGFLPIGAINQARRDFLEKVRQYLISQYTRKSVENSNIQSDKNNANNKYIVDLCNKNTTKSVNINVLVSTKEQFKVSMNKDFVKRIYVESSDFSENKILEIIEEGHKADKEIYIAMPYVYRMADKDNFHRNYVKIIEKADGSLIRSFEEYLDLRKINMAKNCIFDYNVYTYNRIAKDFYLNFGGVQTTVPLELNYKEIEFRGLAGDEMIVYGYMPAMISAGCGLKTCNSCKSDNSTYEVVDKHRNRFVTKCVCRYCYNVMYNCKPLSLFKFSKEIISMTPDSVRLSFTTESGNITEQILNKAQQAFIYEKNIQEDDQSTRGHFKRGVL
;
A
#
# COMPACT_ATOMS: atom_id res chain seq x y z
N MET A 1 8.46 21.47 15.17
CA MET A 1 8.13 20.58 14.03
C MET A 1 7.46 19.38 14.62
N GLU A 2 6.23 19.09 14.21
CA GLU A 2 5.50 17.91 14.66
C GLU A 2 5.87 16.72 13.76
N VAL A 3 6.24 15.58 14.35
CA VAL A 3 6.63 14.35 13.65
C VAL A 3 5.94 13.18 14.34
N GLU A 4 5.24 12.38 13.57
CA GLU A 4 4.50 11.20 14.02
C GLU A 4 5.38 9.94 13.95
N LEU A 5 5.43 9.15 15.01
CA LEU A 5 6.00 7.80 15.02
C LEU A 5 4.88 6.79 14.83
N LEU A 6 4.81 6.17 13.65
CA LEU A 6 3.75 5.25 13.24
C LEU A 6 4.20 3.80 13.40
N ALA A 7 3.58 3.09 14.34
CA ALA A 7 3.90 1.70 14.66
C ALA A 7 2.96 0.71 13.97
N PRO A 8 3.42 -0.53 13.68
CA PRO A 8 2.54 -1.61 13.24
C PRO A 8 1.80 -2.25 14.42
N GLY A 9 0.51 -2.59 14.25
CA GLY A 9 -0.26 -3.45 15.14
C GLY A 9 -0.72 -4.71 14.42
N GLY A 10 -0.29 -5.88 14.87
CA GLY A 10 -0.64 -7.18 14.27
C GLY A 10 -1.63 -8.00 15.12
N SER A 11 -1.90 -7.57 16.35
CA SER A 11 -2.87 -8.09 17.29
C SER A 11 -3.29 -6.98 18.24
N PHE A 12 -4.38 -7.15 18.95
CA PHE A 12 -4.84 -6.18 19.96
C PHE A 12 -3.74 -5.87 21.00
N GLU A 13 -3.12 -6.91 21.60
CA GLU A 13 -2.00 -6.74 22.52
C GLU A 13 -0.88 -5.87 21.93
N SER A 14 -0.51 -6.11 20.66
CA SER A 14 0.58 -5.37 20.02
C SER A 14 0.22 -3.91 19.71
N VAL A 15 -1.05 -3.60 19.50
CA VAL A 15 -1.55 -2.22 19.34
C VAL A 15 -1.37 -1.46 20.64
N ILE A 16 -1.87 -2.00 21.75
CA ILE A 16 -1.75 -1.39 23.09
C ILE A 16 -0.27 -1.22 23.48
N ALA A 17 0.52 -2.27 23.30
CA ALA A 17 1.94 -2.26 23.63
C ALA A 17 2.75 -1.27 22.77
N ALA A 18 2.34 -1.01 21.52
CA ALA A 18 2.96 0.02 20.67
C ALA A 18 2.74 1.43 21.22
N TYR A 19 1.52 1.76 21.68
CA TYR A 19 1.25 3.04 22.34
C TYR A 19 2.05 3.18 23.64
N ASN A 20 2.10 2.10 24.44
CA ASN A 20 2.90 2.08 25.68
C ASN A 20 4.39 2.33 25.43
N ALA A 21 4.91 1.87 24.27
CA ALA A 21 6.30 2.09 23.88
C ALA A 21 6.57 3.47 23.27
N GLY A 22 5.53 4.31 23.10
CA GLY A 22 5.63 5.70 22.66
C GLY A 22 5.27 5.95 21.20
N ALA A 23 4.48 5.09 20.56
CA ALA A 23 3.90 5.38 19.25
C ALA A 23 2.85 6.49 19.34
N ASP A 24 2.86 7.43 18.39
CA ASP A 24 1.85 8.48 18.25
C ASP A 24 0.61 7.95 17.51
N ALA A 25 0.84 7.03 16.58
CA ALA A 25 -0.21 6.34 15.84
C ALA A 25 0.15 4.86 15.62
N VAL A 26 -0.88 4.03 15.45
CA VAL A 26 -0.73 2.62 15.08
C VAL A 26 -1.52 2.34 13.81
N TYR A 27 -0.91 1.62 12.85
CA TYR A 27 -1.65 1.08 11.73
C TYR A 27 -1.86 -0.42 11.90
N THR A 28 -3.09 -0.87 11.72
CA THR A 28 -3.50 -2.27 11.89
C THR A 28 -4.35 -2.75 10.71
N GLY A 29 -4.72 -4.00 10.71
CA GLY A 29 -5.67 -4.60 9.78
C GLY A 29 -6.75 -5.32 10.54
N GLY A 30 -7.95 -5.24 10.01
CA GLY A 30 -9.01 -6.14 10.41
C GLY A 30 -8.98 -7.45 9.63
N LEU A 31 -9.97 -8.30 9.83
CA LEU A 31 -10.06 -9.63 9.22
C LEU A 31 -10.15 -9.58 7.68
N MET A 32 -10.58 -8.43 7.10
CA MET A 32 -10.76 -8.23 5.67
C MET A 32 -9.87 -7.12 5.12
N PHE A 33 -9.61 -7.15 3.82
CA PHE A 33 -9.04 -6.08 2.97
C PHE A 33 -7.62 -5.60 3.30
N GLY A 34 -6.93 -6.24 4.23
CA GLY A 34 -5.57 -5.86 4.63
C GLY A 34 -4.44 -6.62 3.91
N ALA A 35 -3.35 -5.94 3.54
CA ALA A 35 -2.19 -6.52 2.84
C ALA A 35 -1.34 -7.52 3.66
N ARG A 36 -1.78 -7.91 4.84
CA ARG A 36 -1.13 -8.91 5.71
C ARG A 36 -2.18 -9.90 6.23
N ALA A 37 -2.79 -10.64 5.32
CA ALA A 37 -3.81 -11.65 5.66
C ALA A 37 -3.32 -12.75 6.62
N GLY A 38 -2.01 -12.95 6.74
CA GLY A 38 -1.40 -13.91 7.67
C GLY A 38 -1.04 -13.33 9.06
N ALA A 39 -1.37 -12.08 9.37
CA ALA A 39 -1.31 -11.54 10.72
C ALA A 39 -2.54 -12.03 11.55
N ASN A 40 -2.49 -11.88 12.87
CA ASN A 40 -3.63 -12.25 13.72
C ASN A 40 -4.84 -11.33 13.54
N ASN A 41 -4.67 -10.21 12.86
CA ASN A 41 -5.68 -9.20 12.52
C ASN A 41 -6.81 -9.08 13.57
N LEU A 42 -7.33 -7.90 13.75
CA LEU A 42 -8.32 -7.59 14.78
C LEU A 42 -9.76 -7.85 14.27
N THR A 43 -10.65 -8.28 15.16
CA THR A 43 -12.09 -8.25 14.89
C THR A 43 -12.60 -6.81 14.88
N THR A 44 -13.85 -6.59 14.48
CA THR A 44 -14.47 -5.26 14.50
C THR A 44 -14.56 -4.73 15.93
N GLU A 45 -14.91 -5.58 16.88
CA GLU A 45 -15.00 -5.26 18.31
C GLU A 45 -13.63 -4.86 18.87
N GLU A 46 -12.58 -5.64 18.59
CA GLU A 46 -11.21 -5.32 18.99
C GLU A 46 -10.70 -4.02 18.34
N LEU A 47 -11.13 -3.72 17.10
CA LEU A 47 -10.79 -2.45 16.44
C LEU A 47 -11.46 -1.26 17.14
N ILE A 48 -12.73 -1.39 17.54
CA ILE A 48 -13.45 -0.35 18.29
C ILE A 48 -12.78 -0.15 19.66
N GLU A 49 -12.48 -1.23 20.39
CA GLU A 49 -11.79 -1.15 21.68
C GLU A 49 -10.41 -0.47 21.54
N ALA A 50 -9.67 -0.80 20.47
CA ALA A 50 -8.37 -0.17 20.19
C ALA A 50 -8.51 1.32 19.84
N LEU A 51 -9.57 1.72 19.13
CA LEU A 51 -9.90 3.13 18.86
C LEU A 51 -10.20 3.89 20.13
N GLU A 52 -11.06 3.35 20.99
CA GLU A 52 -11.41 3.96 22.28
C GLU A 52 -10.16 4.17 23.14
N TYR A 53 -9.31 3.13 23.23
CA TYR A 53 -8.04 3.24 23.95
C TYR A 53 -7.12 4.30 23.36
N ALA A 54 -6.99 4.36 22.03
CA ALA A 54 -6.19 5.36 21.35
C ALA A 54 -6.69 6.78 21.65
N HIS A 55 -8.00 7.02 21.51
CA HIS A 55 -8.62 8.34 21.70
C HIS A 55 -8.54 8.84 23.13
N VAL A 56 -8.73 7.96 24.12
CA VAL A 56 -8.56 8.31 25.55
C VAL A 56 -7.13 8.81 25.82
N HIS A 57 -6.13 8.28 25.11
CA HIS A 57 -4.72 8.62 25.31
C HIS A 57 -4.17 9.62 24.28
N ASP A 58 -5.02 10.32 23.52
CA ASP A 58 -4.64 11.28 22.47
C ASP A 58 -3.73 10.64 21.40
N ARG A 59 -4.07 9.40 21.00
CA ARG A 59 -3.38 8.60 19.97
C ARG A 59 -4.31 8.34 18.79
N LYS A 60 -3.74 7.87 17.66
CA LYS A 60 -4.49 7.62 16.42
C LYS A 60 -4.39 6.16 16.02
N LEU A 61 -5.45 5.63 15.41
CA LEU A 61 -5.48 4.30 14.82
C LEU A 61 -5.83 4.38 13.33
N TYR A 62 -5.01 3.76 12.48
CA TYR A 62 -5.23 3.71 11.03
C TYR A 62 -5.52 2.29 10.58
N LEU A 63 -6.57 2.12 9.79
CA LEU A 63 -6.97 0.82 9.26
C LEU A 63 -6.40 0.60 7.86
N THR A 64 -5.81 -0.57 7.61
CA THR A 64 -5.39 -0.94 6.26
C THR A 64 -6.55 -1.53 5.46
N VAL A 65 -6.95 -0.84 4.39
CA VAL A 65 -7.83 -1.30 3.32
C VAL A 65 -7.00 -1.26 2.02
N ASN A 66 -5.83 -1.88 2.08
CA ASN A 66 -4.77 -1.69 1.09
C ASN A 66 -4.50 -2.94 0.24
N THR A 67 -5.57 -3.59 -0.16
CA THR A 67 -5.59 -4.64 -1.18
C THR A 67 -6.44 -4.21 -2.36
N LEU A 68 -6.21 -4.82 -3.53
CA LEU A 68 -7.11 -4.67 -4.68
C LEU A 68 -8.41 -5.43 -4.39
N LEU A 69 -9.56 -4.79 -4.56
CA LEU A 69 -10.86 -5.38 -4.28
C LEU A 69 -11.62 -5.70 -5.57
N LYS A 70 -12.29 -6.84 -5.55
CA LYS A 70 -13.21 -7.26 -6.61
C LYS A 70 -14.57 -6.57 -6.44
N ASP A 71 -15.33 -6.43 -7.51
CA ASP A 71 -16.64 -5.78 -7.48
C ASP A 71 -17.56 -6.32 -6.39
N LYS A 72 -17.63 -7.65 -6.23
CA LYS A 72 -18.48 -8.28 -5.20
C LYS A 72 -18.08 -7.91 -3.77
N GLU A 73 -16.79 -7.73 -3.51
CA GLU A 73 -16.27 -7.33 -2.20
C GLU A 73 -16.65 -5.88 -1.87
N ILE A 74 -16.59 -4.99 -2.88
CA ILE A 74 -16.99 -3.59 -2.71
C ILE A 74 -18.51 -3.47 -2.51
N GLU A 75 -19.29 -4.15 -3.37
CA GLU A 75 -20.75 -4.05 -3.37
C GLU A 75 -21.42 -4.64 -2.12
N LYS A 76 -20.84 -5.72 -1.55
CA LYS A 76 -21.50 -6.49 -0.49
C LYS A 76 -20.89 -6.34 0.90
N GLU A 77 -19.60 -6.00 0.99
CA GLU A 77 -18.86 -6.16 2.24
C GLU A 77 -18.21 -4.86 2.72
N LEU A 78 -17.72 -4.01 1.82
CA LEU A 78 -16.88 -2.88 2.18
C LEU A 78 -17.62 -1.82 3.01
N TYR A 79 -18.87 -1.51 2.66
CA TYR A 79 -19.67 -0.51 3.36
C TYR A 79 -19.96 -0.95 4.81
N ASP A 80 -20.50 -2.17 4.95
CA ASP A 80 -20.90 -2.71 6.26
C ASP A 80 -19.68 -2.94 7.18
N TYR A 81 -18.51 -3.22 6.58
CA TYR A 81 -17.27 -3.35 7.32
C TYR A 81 -16.75 -2.00 7.85
N LEU A 82 -16.84 -0.93 7.05
CA LEU A 82 -16.30 0.38 7.41
C LEU A 82 -17.24 1.21 8.28
N LEU A 83 -18.55 1.04 8.14
CA LEU A 83 -19.56 1.88 8.82
C LEU A 83 -19.37 1.92 10.33
N PRO A 84 -19.33 0.78 11.08
CA PRO A 84 -19.18 0.83 12.53
C PRO A 84 -17.88 1.49 12.97
N LEU A 85 -16.79 1.32 12.21
CA LEU A 85 -15.51 1.94 12.51
C LEU A 85 -15.53 3.46 12.24
N TYR A 86 -16.21 3.88 11.17
CA TYR A 86 -16.40 5.29 10.85
C TYR A 86 -17.20 6.01 11.95
N GLU A 87 -18.29 5.42 12.40
CA GLU A 87 -19.14 5.95 13.46
C GLU A 87 -18.38 6.07 14.80
N ASN A 88 -17.51 5.12 15.10
CA ASN A 88 -16.65 5.13 16.28
C ASN A 88 -15.35 5.95 16.10
N GLY A 89 -15.27 6.77 15.05
CA GLY A 89 -14.23 7.78 14.93
C GLY A 89 -12.91 7.29 14.32
N LEU A 90 -12.89 6.20 13.51
CA LEU A 90 -11.66 5.73 12.86
C LEU A 90 -10.90 6.90 12.22
N ASP A 91 -9.63 7.10 12.63
CA ASP A 91 -8.85 8.28 12.25
C ASP A 91 -8.54 8.31 10.74
N ALA A 92 -8.10 7.19 10.16
CA ALA A 92 -7.86 7.11 8.72
C ALA A 92 -7.87 5.67 8.20
N VAL A 93 -8.03 5.56 6.88
CA VAL A 93 -7.83 4.31 6.13
C VAL A 93 -6.63 4.44 5.18
N ILE A 94 -5.83 3.37 5.04
CA ILE A 94 -4.71 3.28 4.11
C ILE A 94 -5.18 2.48 2.90
N VAL A 95 -5.23 3.11 1.70
CA VAL A 95 -5.90 2.57 0.52
C VAL A 95 -4.92 2.41 -0.66
N GLN A 96 -5.01 1.27 -1.38
CA GLN A 96 -4.26 1.01 -2.61
C GLN A 96 -5.12 1.19 -3.87
N ASP A 97 -6.34 0.70 -3.87
CA ASP A 97 -7.24 0.61 -5.01
C ASP A 97 -7.95 1.94 -5.25
N ILE A 98 -7.85 2.50 -6.46
CA ILE A 98 -8.48 3.79 -6.79
C ILE A 98 -10.01 3.71 -6.78
N GLY A 99 -10.60 2.55 -7.09
CA GLY A 99 -12.03 2.33 -6.97
C GLY A 99 -12.50 2.33 -5.51
N VAL A 100 -11.71 1.69 -4.63
CA VAL A 100 -11.94 1.73 -3.17
C VAL A 100 -11.76 3.15 -2.64
N PHE A 101 -10.75 3.88 -3.11
CA PHE A 101 -10.53 5.29 -2.76
C PHE A 101 -11.78 6.12 -3.08
N LYS A 102 -12.28 6.02 -4.31
CA LYS A 102 -13.48 6.72 -4.76
C LYS A 102 -14.70 6.31 -3.94
N PHE A 103 -14.90 5.00 -3.72
CA PHE A 103 -16.00 4.49 -2.91
C PHE A 103 -15.99 5.07 -1.49
N ILE A 104 -14.84 5.10 -0.82
CA ILE A 104 -14.72 5.63 0.54
C ILE A 104 -14.99 7.14 0.55
N ARG A 105 -14.48 7.88 -0.41
CA ARG A 105 -14.72 9.33 -0.51
C ARG A 105 -16.20 9.66 -0.67
N ASP A 106 -16.91 8.88 -1.48
CA ASP A 106 -18.33 9.10 -1.76
C ASP A 106 -19.24 8.72 -0.58
N ASN A 107 -18.90 7.66 0.17
CA ASN A 107 -19.76 7.12 1.23
C ASN A 107 -19.37 7.57 2.65
N PHE A 108 -18.10 7.96 2.88
CA PHE A 108 -17.54 8.32 4.16
C PHE A 108 -16.76 9.65 4.07
N PRO A 109 -17.45 10.80 3.87
CA PRO A 109 -16.81 12.07 3.50
C PRO A 109 -15.81 12.61 4.54
N LEU A 110 -16.00 12.29 5.83
CA LEU A 110 -15.11 12.71 6.92
C LEU A 110 -13.98 11.71 7.20
N MET A 111 -13.90 10.60 6.45
CA MET A 111 -12.82 9.63 6.59
C MET A 111 -11.54 10.18 5.95
N HIS A 112 -10.47 10.27 6.70
CA HIS A 112 -9.16 10.56 6.14
C HIS A 112 -8.64 9.36 5.33
N ILE A 113 -8.09 9.63 4.15
CA ILE A 113 -7.53 8.59 3.28
C ILE A 113 -6.03 8.82 3.12
N HIS A 114 -5.24 7.80 3.49
CA HIS A 114 -3.81 7.75 3.25
C HIS A 114 -3.55 6.89 2.00
N ALA A 115 -2.96 7.49 0.97
CA ALA A 115 -2.61 6.76 -0.25
C ALA A 115 -1.47 5.79 0.02
N SER A 116 -1.72 4.50 -0.14
CA SER A 116 -0.76 3.43 0.17
C SER A 116 0.49 3.50 -0.71
N THR A 117 1.63 3.07 -0.18
CA THR A 117 2.85 2.80 -0.96
C THR A 117 2.60 1.88 -2.17
N GLN A 118 1.56 1.02 -2.11
CA GLN A 118 1.20 0.10 -3.18
C GLN A 118 0.45 0.77 -4.35
N MET A 119 0.06 2.04 -4.24
CA MET A 119 -0.45 2.83 -5.37
C MET A 119 0.65 3.20 -6.37
N THR A 120 1.92 2.91 -6.06
CA THR A 120 3.06 3.12 -6.95
C THR A 120 3.19 4.58 -7.39
N ILE A 121 3.29 5.49 -6.42
CA ILE A 121 3.46 6.92 -6.66
C ILE A 121 4.89 7.18 -7.16
N PHE A 122 5.05 7.76 -8.35
CA PHE A 122 6.36 8.03 -8.94
C PHE A 122 6.81 9.49 -8.88
N GLY A 123 5.90 10.42 -8.58
CA GLY A 123 6.27 11.83 -8.58
C GLY A 123 5.22 12.77 -8.00
N LYS A 124 5.57 14.04 -7.97
CA LYS A 124 4.79 15.10 -7.34
C LYS A 124 3.44 15.38 -8.01
N ASP A 125 3.30 15.06 -9.30
CA ASP A 125 2.06 15.28 -10.01
C ASP A 125 1.00 14.26 -9.60
N THR A 126 1.40 13.00 -9.40
CA THR A 126 0.54 11.99 -8.77
C THR A 126 0.15 12.39 -7.34
N VAL A 127 1.07 12.96 -6.56
CA VAL A 127 0.76 13.44 -5.20
C VAL A 127 -0.28 14.56 -5.24
N ALA A 128 -0.11 15.55 -6.13
CA ALA A 128 -1.06 16.66 -6.30
C ALA A 128 -2.45 16.14 -6.72
N PHE A 129 -2.47 15.23 -7.67
CA PHE A 129 -3.71 14.59 -8.13
C PHE A 129 -4.43 13.83 -7.00
N LEU A 130 -3.71 13.03 -6.20
CA LEU A 130 -4.30 12.32 -5.05
C LEU A 130 -4.79 13.28 -3.97
N LYS A 131 -4.10 14.42 -3.75
CA LYS A 131 -4.57 15.50 -2.88
C LYS A 131 -5.90 16.07 -3.38
N ASP A 132 -6.00 16.36 -4.66
CA ASP A 132 -7.23 16.89 -5.29
C ASP A 132 -8.39 15.90 -5.20
N LEU A 133 -8.10 14.59 -5.21
CA LEU A 133 -9.08 13.53 -4.92
C LEU A 133 -9.46 13.42 -3.44
N GLY A 134 -8.74 14.10 -2.55
CA GLY A 134 -9.00 14.14 -1.11
C GLY A 134 -8.12 13.21 -0.27
N ALA A 135 -6.96 12.79 -0.76
CA ALA A 135 -5.97 12.16 0.11
C ALA A 135 -5.43 13.20 1.12
N SER A 136 -5.38 12.83 2.39
CA SER A 136 -4.76 13.67 3.44
C SER A 136 -3.27 13.36 3.62
N ARG A 137 -2.83 12.16 3.22
CA ARG A 137 -1.46 11.68 3.36
C ARG A 137 -1.06 10.79 2.21
N ILE A 138 0.21 10.84 1.81
CA ILE A 138 0.80 9.85 0.91
C ILE A 138 1.86 9.02 1.65
N VAL A 139 1.86 7.70 1.39
CA VAL A 139 2.94 6.81 1.82
C VAL A 139 3.91 6.65 0.66
N THR A 140 5.12 7.17 0.82
CA THR A 140 6.12 7.12 -0.26
C THR A 140 6.43 5.67 -0.65
N PRO A 141 6.71 5.39 -1.94
CA PRO A 141 7.40 4.17 -2.32
C PRO A 141 8.71 4.06 -1.54
N ARG A 142 9.09 2.83 -1.20
CA ARG A 142 10.36 2.59 -0.50
C ARG A 142 11.57 3.00 -1.33
N GLU A 143 11.40 3.10 -2.64
CA GLU A 143 12.41 3.41 -3.65
C GLU A 143 12.70 4.91 -3.79
N PHE A 144 11.99 5.78 -3.08
CA PHE A 144 12.25 7.22 -3.11
C PHE A 144 13.55 7.59 -2.38
N SER A 145 14.30 8.49 -3.00
CA SER A 145 15.45 9.16 -2.38
C SER A 145 14.99 10.34 -1.51
N LEU A 146 15.86 10.81 -0.61
CA LEU A 146 15.62 12.03 0.18
C LEU A 146 15.30 13.22 -0.71
N LYS A 147 16.02 13.35 -1.83
CA LYS A 147 15.81 14.46 -2.78
C LYS A 147 14.40 14.43 -3.39
N GLU A 148 13.89 13.28 -3.78
CA GLU A 148 12.53 13.19 -4.32
C GLU A 148 11.46 13.55 -3.29
N ILE A 149 11.69 13.21 -2.02
CA ILE A 149 10.80 13.62 -0.91
C ILE A 149 10.86 15.14 -0.73
N GLU A 150 12.06 15.73 -0.72
CA GLU A 150 12.25 17.18 -0.66
C GLU A 150 11.60 17.91 -1.84
N ASP A 151 11.72 17.38 -3.06
CA ASP A 151 11.12 17.94 -4.27
C ASP A 151 9.58 17.94 -4.21
N ILE A 152 8.97 16.94 -3.56
CA ILE A 152 7.54 16.91 -3.28
C ILE A 152 7.18 17.96 -2.25
N LYS A 153 7.91 18.01 -1.13
CA LYS A 153 7.59 18.94 -0.02
C LYS A 153 7.80 20.41 -0.40
N ASN A 154 8.73 20.69 -1.31
CA ASN A 154 9.01 22.03 -1.82
C ASN A 154 8.01 22.49 -2.90
N ASP A 155 7.14 21.63 -3.42
CA ASP A 155 6.09 22.03 -4.35
C ASP A 155 5.00 22.81 -3.61
N THR A 156 4.74 24.04 -4.04
CA THR A 156 3.79 24.96 -3.38
C THR A 156 2.36 24.41 -3.30
N ARG A 157 1.97 23.52 -4.22
CA ARG A 157 0.66 22.85 -4.22
C ARG A 157 0.53 21.84 -3.07
N LEU A 158 1.67 21.37 -2.53
CA LEU A 158 1.77 20.21 -1.62
C LEU A 158 2.19 20.56 -0.20
N LYS A 159 2.22 21.84 0.16
CA LYS A 159 2.68 22.31 1.49
C LYS A 159 1.97 21.62 2.65
N ASP A 160 0.66 21.38 2.52
CA ASP A 160 -0.21 20.80 3.55
C ASP A 160 -0.30 19.27 3.44
N MET A 161 0.28 18.66 2.39
CA MET A 161 0.27 17.21 2.23
C MET A 161 1.21 16.55 3.25
N GLU A 162 0.67 15.63 4.03
CA GLU A 162 1.47 14.80 4.91
C GLU A 162 2.22 13.73 4.12
N ILE A 163 3.52 13.59 4.41
CA ILE A 163 4.38 12.58 3.81
C ILE A 163 4.72 11.53 4.87
N GLU A 164 4.38 10.28 4.61
CA GLU A 164 4.71 9.12 5.42
C GLU A 164 5.79 8.30 4.72
N SER A 165 6.84 7.87 5.44
CA SER A 165 7.92 7.08 4.86
C SER A 165 8.44 6.00 5.79
N PHE A 166 8.89 4.86 5.22
CA PHE A 166 9.38 3.73 6.00
C PHE A 166 10.77 3.97 6.57
N VAL A 167 10.92 3.83 7.89
CA VAL A 167 12.19 4.04 8.59
C VAL A 167 12.80 2.76 9.15
N HIS A 168 12.01 1.69 9.35
CA HIS A 168 12.49 0.43 9.91
C HIS A 168 11.73 -0.78 9.36
N GLY A 169 12.42 -1.94 9.30
CA GLY A 169 11.83 -3.24 9.03
C GLY A 169 12.03 -3.73 7.60
N ALA A 170 11.14 -4.60 7.13
CA ALA A 170 11.33 -5.33 5.89
C ALA A 170 11.29 -4.43 4.63
N LEU A 171 12.31 -4.60 3.76
CA LEU A 171 12.35 -3.99 2.43
C LEU A 171 11.82 -4.97 1.37
N CYS A 172 11.04 -4.48 0.40
CA CYS A 172 10.63 -5.23 -0.77
C CYS A 172 11.71 -5.13 -1.87
N TYR A 173 11.87 -6.19 -2.68
CA TYR A 173 12.78 -6.17 -3.83
C TYR A 173 12.16 -5.47 -5.03
N CYS A 174 10.86 -5.60 -5.20
CA CYS A 174 10.06 -5.06 -6.29
C CYS A 174 9.52 -3.69 -5.93
N TYR A 175 9.30 -2.82 -6.92
CA TYR A 175 8.50 -1.62 -6.71
C TYR A 175 7.16 -2.02 -6.06
N SER A 176 6.79 -1.27 -5.02
CA SER A 176 5.58 -1.57 -4.26
C SER A 176 4.35 -1.54 -5.18
N GLY A 177 3.54 -2.61 -5.16
CA GLY A 177 2.40 -2.76 -6.07
C GLY A 177 2.74 -3.43 -7.41
N GLN A 178 4.00 -3.55 -7.83
CA GLN A 178 4.39 -4.04 -9.16
C GLN A 178 5.01 -5.46 -9.14
N CYS A 179 4.44 -6.36 -8.31
CA CYS A 179 4.94 -7.74 -8.17
C CYS A 179 3.83 -8.77 -8.33
N PHE A 180 3.94 -9.60 -9.38
CA PHE A 180 3.04 -10.73 -9.65
C PHE A 180 3.70 -12.10 -9.39
N MET A 181 4.98 -12.16 -9.01
CA MET A 181 5.71 -13.43 -8.92
C MET A 181 5.07 -14.43 -7.96
N SER A 182 4.57 -13.96 -6.81
CA SER A 182 3.90 -14.82 -5.83
C SER A 182 2.59 -15.39 -6.36
N SER A 183 1.84 -14.63 -7.15
CA SER A 183 0.60 -15.11 -7.77
C SER A 183 0.88 -16.09 -8.91
N TYR A 184 1.90 -15.86 -9.75
CA TYR A 184 2.26 -16.76 -10.84
C TYR A 184 2.78 -18.11 -10.35
N ILE A 185 3.56 -18.14 -9.28
CA ILE A 185 4.11 -19.39 -8.72
C ILE A 185 3.05 -20.19 -7.97
N GLY A 186 2.18 -19.53 -7.19
CA GLY A 186 1.32 -20.23 -6.25
C GLY A 186 -0.11 -19.69 -6.10
N GLY A 187 -0.59 -18.81 -6.99
CA GLY A 187 -1.94 -18.22 -6.91
C GLY A 187 -2.16 -17.27 -5.72
N ARG A 188 -1.08 -16.88 -5.01
CA ARG A 188 -1.11 -16.04 -3.81
C ARG A 188 -0.71 -14.61 -4.16
N SER A 189 -1.70 -13.74 -4.40
CA SER A 189 -1.39 -12.36 -4.79
C SER A 189 -0.79 -11.52 -3.67
N GLY A 190 0.34 -10.85 -3.97
CA GLY A 190 0.93 -9.84 -3.10
C GLY A 190 0.05 -8.60 -2.97
N ASN A 191 -0.66 -8.23 -4.02
CA ASN A 191 -1.59 -7.11 -4.06
C ASN A 191 -2.93 -7.40 -3.37
N ARG A 192 -3.14 -8.67 -2.98
CA ARG A 192 -4.26 -9.11 -2.16
C ARG A 192 -3.82 -9.62 -0.77
N GLY A 193 -2.65 -9.21 -0.33
CA GLY A 193 -2.15 -9.48 1.02
C GLY A 193 -1.58 -10.87 1.28
N ARG A 194 -1.45 -11.73 0.25
CA ARG A 194 -1.07 -13.14 0.39
C ARG A 194 0.32 -13.50 -0.15
N CYS A 195 1.23 -12.51 -0.24
CA CYS A 195 2.58 -12.71 -0.76
C CYS A 195 3.33 -13.86 -0.07
N ALA A 196 3.78 -14.86 -0.84
CA ALA A 196 4.60 -15.97 -0.37
C ALA A 196 6.08 -15.63 -0.22
N GLN A 197 6.48 -14.38 -0.49
CA GLN A 197 7.86 -13.87 -0.42
C GLN A 197 8.85 -14.64 -1.33
N PRO A 198 8.56 -14.87 -2.62
CA PRO A 198 9.47 -15.60 -3.51
C PRO A 198 10.84 -14.94 -3.63
N CYS A 199 10.93 -13.61 -3.49
CA CYS A 199 12.23 -12.91 -3.46
C CYS A 199 13.17 -13.33 -2.30
N ARG A 200 12.67 -14.08 -1.33
CA ARG A 200 13.45 -14.60 -0.18
C ARG A 200 13.96 -16.03 -0.39
N MET A 201 13.80 -16.57 -1.60
CA MET A 201 14.27 -17.90 -1.97
C MET A 201 15.65 -17.83 -2.61
N GLU A 202 16.21 -19.01 -2.88
CA GLU A 202 17.51 -19.17 -3.53
C GLU A 202 17.39 -19.09 -5.05
N TYR A 203 18.31 -18.33 -5.67
CA TYR A 203 18.39 -18.17 -7.12
C TYR A 203 19.82 -18.14 -7.61
N ASP A 204 20.03 -18.64 -8.83
CA ASP A 204 21.23 -18.41 -9.62
C ASP A 204 20.99 -17.25 -10.59
N VAL A 205 21.96 -16.36 -10.70
CA VAL A 205 22.01 -15.32 -11.74
C VAL A 205 22.93 -15.81 -12.83
N ILE A 206 22.39 -16.00 -14.03
CA ILE A 206 23.13 -16.55 -15.18
C ILE A 206 23.19 -15.51 -16.30
N LYS A 207 24.37 -15.20 -16.80
CA LYS A 207 24.57 -14.36 -17.99
C LYS A 207 25.55 -15.04 -18.92
N ASP A 208 25.25 -15.11 -20.21
CA ASP A 208 26.09 -15.75 -21.25
C ASP A 208 26.53 -17.17 -20.83
N GLY A 209 25.60 -17.95 -20.26
CA GLY A 209 25.85 -19.32 -19.79
C GLY A 209 26.66 -19.43 -18.49
N LYS A 210 27.10 -18.32 -17.88
CA LYS A 210 27.93 -18.32 -16.67
C LYS A 210 27.11 -17.91 -15.43
N VAL A 211 27.27 -18.69 -14.33
CA VAL A 211 26.70 -18.34 -13.01
C VAL A 211 27.54 -17.21 -12.41
N LEU A 212 26.89 -16.06 -12.09
CA LEU A 212 27.55 -14.87 -11.58
C LEU A 212 27.63 -14.85 -10.04
N ASN A 213 26.86 -15.68 -9.34
CA ASN A 213 26.79 -15.76 -7.87
C ASN A 213 27.13 -17.18 -7.35
N PRO A 214 28.37 -17.67 -7.58
CA PRO A 214 28.75 -19.02 -7.19
C PRO A 214 28.73 -19.23 -5.66
N GLY A 215 28.75 -20.49 -5.23
CA GLY A 215 28.79 -20.89 -3.82
C GLY A 215 27.47 -20.55 -3.08
N ASN A 216 27.59 -20.03 -1.86
CA ASN A 216 26.45 -19.79 -0.96
C ASN A 216 25.75 -18.45 -1.17
N ASN A 217 26.09 -17.67 -2.21
CA ASN A 217 25.51 -16.35 -2.49
C ASN A 217 24.19 -16.45 -3.27
N LYS A 218 23.25 -17.26 -2.82
CA LYS A 218 22.01 -17.60 -3.56
C LYS A 218 20.84 -16.63 -3.33
N TYR A 219 20.84 -15.81 -2.29
CA TYR A 219 19.71 -14.96 -1.92
C TYR A 219 19.77 -13.59 -2.63
N VAL A 220 20.02 -13.57 -3.93
CA VAL A 220 20.31 -12.38 -4.75
C VAL A 220 19.14 -11.41 -4.88
N LEU A 221 17.91 -11.84 -4.60
CA LEU A 221 16.70 -11.03 -4.59
C LEU A 221 16.22 -10.68 -3.18
N SER A 222 17.03 -10.96 -2.13
CA SER A 222 16.63 -10.77 -0.74
C SER A 222 17.22 -9.48 -0.14
N PRO A 223 16.50 -8.34 -0.11
CA PRO A 223 17.03 -7.14 0.54
C PRO A 223 17.22 -7.35 2.05
N LYS A 224 18.24 -6.69 2.61
CA LYS A 224 18.38 -6.50 4.06
C LYS A 224 17.24 -5.65 4.59
N ASP A 225 17.00 -5.71 5.90
CA ASP A 225 15.99 -4.87 6.53
C ASP A 225 16.46 -3.40 6.61
N ILE A 226 15.48 -2.48 6.67
CA ILE A 226 15.75 -1.05 6.83
C ILE A 226 16.06 -0.75 8.30
N CYS A 227 17.05 0.10 8.54
CA CYS A 227 17.25 0.80 9.79
C CYS A 227 17.86 2.17 9.48
N THR A 228 17.09 3.23 9.72
CA THR A 228 17.46 4.59 9.33
C THR A 228 17.86 5.47 10.53
N LEU A 229 18.08 4.92 11.71
CA LEU A 229 18.40 5.72 12.90
C LEU A 229 19.54 6.72 12.61
N LYS A 230 20.61 6.29 11.94
CA LYS A 230 21.76 7.17 11.66
C LYS A 230 21.44 8.36 10.75
N ILE A 231 20.41 8.25 9.91
CA ILE A 231 19.97 9.28 8.97
C ILE A 231 18.57 9.85 9.30
N LEU A 232 18.05 9.56 10.49
CA LEU A 232 16.73 10.02 10.91
C LEU A 232 16.56 11.54 10.83
N PRO A 233 17.55 12.36 11.26
CA PRO A 233 17.50 13.82 11.09
C PRO A 233 17.35 14.27 9.64
N GLU A 234 18.02 13.60 8.71
CA GLU A 234 17.96 13.93 7.28
C GLU A 234 16.56 13.61 6.70
N ILE A 235 15.99 12.47 7.11
CA ILE A 235 14.63 12.07 6.72
C ILE A 235 13.59 13.09 7.22
N ILE A 236 13.70 13.53 8.46
CA ILE A 236 12.81 14.55 9.02
C ILE A 236 12.98 15.89 8.30
N LYS A 237 14.23 16.30 8.05
CA LYS A 237 14.52 17.55 7.31
C LYS A 237 14.00 17.54 5.87
N SER A 238 13.94 16.36 5.22
CA SER A 238 13.37 16.24 3.86
C SER A 238 11.85 16.48 3.81
N GLY A 239 11.18 16.60 4.98
CA GLY A 239 9.76 16.92 5.08
C GLY A 239 8.86 15.73 5.37
N VAL A 240 9.41 14.59 5.77
CA VAL A 240 8.62 13.44 6.25
C VAL A 240 7.95 13.81 7.57
N TYR A 241 6.61 13.72 7.59
CA TYR A 241 5.79 13.93 8.77
C TYR A 241 5.66 12.65 9.61
N SER A 242 5.41 11.50 8.95
CA SER A 242 5.13 10.23 9.64
C SER A 242 6.23 9.20 9.37
N LEU A 243 6.86 8.73 10.44
CA LEU A 243 7.96 7.76 10.44
C LEU A 243 7.39 6.36 10.64
N LYS A 244 7.25 5.60 9.54
CA LYS A 244 6.59 4.31 9.54
C LYS A 244 7.52 3.14 9.81
N ILE A 245 7.17 2.32 10.80
CA ILE A 245 7.83 1.05 11.11
C ILE A 245 7.08 -0.10 10.43
N GLU A 246 7.76 -0.95 9.66
CA GLU A 246 7.17 -2.18 9.09
C GLU A 246 7.28 -3.34 10.10
N GLY A 247 6.18 -4.08 10.33
CA GLY A 247 6.25 -5.18 11.27
C GLY A 247 4.94 -5.86 11.69
N ARG A 248 3.81 -5.68 10.99
CA ARG A 248 2.50 -6.25 11.37
C ARG A 248 2.49 -7.77 11.63
N MET A 249 3.39 -8.53 11.01
CA MET A 249 3.53 -9.97 11.22
C MET A 249 4.61 -10.33 12.26
N LYS A 250 5.06 -9.36 13.06
CA LYS A 250 6.10 -9.55 14.07
C LYS A 250 5.49 -9.73 15.46
N LYS A 251 6.29 -10.31 16.36
CA LYS A 251 5.92 -10.46 17.79
C LYS A 251 5.83 -9.09 18.47
N THR A 252 5.08 -9.01 19.56
CA THR A 252 4.89 -7.79 20.35
C THR A 252 6.22 -7.22 20.85
N GLU A 253 7.19 -8.08 21.25
CA GLU A 253 8.52 -7.64 21.69
C GLU A 253 9.31 -6.93 20.58
N TYR A 254 9.16 -7.35 19.30
CA TYR A 254 9.76 -6.64 18.19
C TYR A 254 9.16 -5.24 18.06
N ILE A 255 7.83 -5.13 18.10
CA ILE A 255 7.12 -3.88 17.93
C ILE A 255 7.53 -2.89 19.04
N THR A 256 7.41 -3.31 20.29
CA THR A 256 7.76 -2.46 21.45
C THR A 256 9.22 -2.06 21.48
N GLY A 257 10.13 -2.99 21.15
CA GLY A 257 11.55 -2.71 21.13
C GLY A 257 11.96 -1.74 20.03
N VAL A 258 11.41 -1.88 18.83
CA VAL A 258 11.68 -0.94 17.73
C VAL A 258 11.07 0.44 18.03
N VAL A 259 9.80 0.49 18.45
CA VAL A 259 9.11 1.75 18.76
C VAL A 259 9.84 2.51 19.87
N SER A 260 10.17 1.86 21.00
CA SER A 260 10.83 2.52 22.13
C SER A 260 12.21 3.08 21.78
N ILE A 261 12.98 2.40 20.92
CA ILE A 261 14.27 2.90 20.46
C ILE A 261 14.07 4.08 19.49
N TYR A 262 13.15 3.99 18.51
CA TYR A 262 12.88 5.10 17.61
C TYR A 262 12.31 6.31 18.36
N ARG A 263 11.44 6.12 19.36
CA ARG A 263 10.95 7.20 20.22
C ARG A 263 12.09 7.92 20.95
N LYS A 264 13.01 7.16 21.54
CA LYS A 264 14.20 7.72 22.20
C LYS A 264 14.98 8.66 21.28
N TYR A 265 15.26 8.24 20.04
CA TYR A 265 16.04 9.03 19.10
C TYR A 265 15.25 10.15 18.45
N LEU A 266 13.96 9.98 18.24
CA LEU A 266 13.09 11.05 17.77
C LEU A 266 13.00 12.18 18.81
N ASP A 267 12.79 11.85 20.08
CA ASP A 267 12.77 12.83 21.18
C ASP A 267 14.14 13.52 21.35
N MET A 268 15.22 12.76 21.24
CA MET A 268 16.58 13.33 21.27
C MET A 268 16.77 14.37 20.16
N TYR A 269 16.35 14.05 18.93
CA TYR A 269 16.47 14.98 17.80
C TYR A 269 15.58 16.20 17.95
N LEU A 270 14.33 16.02 18.40
CA LEU A 270 13.37 17.14 18.53
C LEU A 270 13.74 18.09 19.66
N ASN A 271 14.27 17.57 20.77
CA ASN A 271 14.60 18.37 21.96
C ASN A 271 16.02 18.94 21.94
N ILE A 272 17.00 18.17 21.47
CA ILE A 272 18.44 18.54 21.51
C ILE A 272 19.12 18.04 20.22
N PRO A 273 18.83 18.65 19.05
CA PRO A 273 19.32 18.17 17.76
C PRO A 273 20.85 18.11 17.65
N ASP A 274 21.57 19.04 18.29
CA ASP A 274 23.03 19.10 18.27
C ASP A 274 23.69 17.93 19.01
N LYS A 275 22.98 17.23 19.89
CA LYS A 275 23.46 16.06 20.61
C LYS A 275 23.02 14.74 19.98
N TYR A 276 22.41 14.78 18.78
CA TYR A 276 21.96 13.58 18.13
C TYR A 276 23.14 12.66 17.80
N ASN A 277 23.16 11.52 18.48
CA ASN A 277 24.17 10.49 18.27
C ASN A 277 23.56 9.12 18.56
N VAL A 278 23.75 8.18 17.66
CA VAL A 278 23.17 6.84 17.75
C VAL A 278 24.14 5.88 18.43
N ASP A 279 23.71 5.30 19.55
CA ASP A 279 24.46 4.25 20.26
C ASP A 279 24.43 2.94 19.47
N GLU A 280 25.60 2.39 19.19
CA GLU A 280 25.73 1.09 18.49
C GLU A 280 25.11 -0.07 19.30
N ASN A 281 24.97 0.03 20.61
CA ASN A 281 24.25 -0.96 21.41
C ASN A 281 22.75 -0.97 21.08
N ASP A 282 22.15 0.16 20.77
CA ASP A 282 20.74 0.19 20.36
C ASP A 282 20.56 -0.37 18.94
N ILE A 283 21.51 -0.13 18.02
CA ILE A 283 21.54 -0.82 16.73
C ILE A 283 21.66 -2.35 16.93
N LYS A 284 22.47 -2.79 17.86
CA LYS A 284 22.61 -4.22 18.20
C LYS A 284 21.32 -4.80 18.78
N LYS A 285 20.64 -4.10 19.71
CA LYS A 285 19.32 -4.50 20.22
C LYS A 285 18.29 -4.65 19.12
N LEU A 286 18.22 -3.69 18.17
CA LEU A 286 17.35 -3.80 16.99
C LEU A 286 17.68 -5.00 16.13
N ALA A 287 18.97 -5.29 15.96
CA ALA A 287 19.42 -6.46 15.23
C ALA A 287 19.08 -7.78 15.94
N ASP A 288 19.13 -7.80 17.27
CA ASP A 288 18.76 -8.97 18.09
C ASP A 288 17.26 -9.26 18.02
N LEU A 289 16.40 -8.23 17.92
CA LEU A 289 14.96 -8.39 17.73
C LEU A 289 14.64 -9.07 16.41
N PHE A 290 15.16 -8.55 15.32
CA PHE A 290 15.03 -9.15 13.98
C PHE A 290 15.86 -8.41 12.92
N ASN A 291 16.56 -9.15 12.07
CA ASN A 291 17.11 -8.64 10.81
C ASN A 291 17.46 -9.77 9.84
N ARG A 292 17.66 -9.43 8.56
CA ARG A 292 18.11 -10.33 7.49
C ARG A 292 19.57 -10.03 7.13
N ASN A 293 20.50 -10.57 7.95
CA ASN A 293 21.97 -10.40 7.76
C ASN A 293 22.41 -8.92 7.69
N GLY A 294 21.89 -8.12 8.65
CA GLY A 294 22.21 -6.71 8.79
C GLY A 294 21.15 -5.78 8.26
N PHE A 295 21.45 -4.49 8.36
CA PHE A 295 20.59 -3.40 7.96
C PHE A 295 21.12 -2.66 6.73
N ASN A 296 20.25 -1.84 6.13
CA ASN A 296 20.57 -0.84 5.12
C ASN A 296 19.71 0.42 5.37
N GLU A 297 20.06 1.52 4.73
CA GLU A 297 19.33 2.80 4.82
C GLU A 297 18.25 2.94 3.73
N SER A 298 17.74 1.83 3.16
CA SER A 298 16.81 1.82 2.03
C SER A 298 17.39 2.54 0.80
N TYR A 299 16.53 3.17 0.02
CA TYR A 299 16.89 3.93 -1.19
C TYR A 299 17.14 5.41 -0.92
N TYR A 300 17.12 5.86 0.33
CA TYR A 300 17.25 7.28 0.67
C TYR A 300 18.49 7.95 0.11
N LYS A 301 19.62 7.24 0.11
CA LYS A 301 20.93 7.75 -0.37
C LYS A 301 21.53 6.95 -1.53
N GLN A 302 20.91 5.83 -1.91
CA GLN A 302 21.41 4.97 -2.98
C GLN A 302 20.24 4.32 -3.75
N HIS A 303 20.38 4.19 -5.07
CA HIS A 303 19.33 3.61 -5.91
C HIS A 303 19.28 2.08 -5.86
N ASN A 304 20.42 1.41 -5.83
CA ASN A 304 20.57 -0.05 -5.70
C ASN A 304 22.03 -0.42 -5.42
N GLY A 305 22.30 -1.68 -5.13
CA GLY A 305 23.68 -2.17 -4.93
C GLY A 305 23.75 -3.47 -4.11
N ARG A 306 24.92 -4.11 -4.17
CA ARG A 306 25.20 -5.36 -3.46
C ARG A 306 25.03 -5.26 -1.94
N ASN A 307 25.40 -4.11 -1.36
CA ASN A 307 25.29 -3.83 0.08
C ASN A 307 23.85 -3.83 0.61
N MET A 308 22.85 -3.60 -0.25
CA MET A 308 21.44 -3.67 0.10
C MET A 308 20.91 -5.11 0.19
N ILE A 309 21.64 -6.09 -0.34
CA ILE A 309 21.15 -7.47 -0.51
C ILE A 309 21.78 -8.41 0.53
N SER A 310 20.97 -9.29 1.09
CA SER A 310 21.40 -10.39 1.96
C SER A 310 21.70 -11.62 1.12
N LEU A 311 22.93 -11.77 0.64
CA LEU A 311 23.32 -12.82 -0.33
C LEU A 311 23.27 -14.24 0.25
N LYS A 312 23.44 -14.37 1.56
CA LYS A 312 23.47 -15.67 2.27
C LYS A 312 22.13 -15.90 2.98
N LYS A 313 21.85 -17.16 3.28
CA LYS A 313 20.73 -17.51 4.18
C LYS A 313 20.89 -16.74 5.49
N PRO A 314 19.82 -16.12 6.01
CA PRO A 314 19.87 -15.49 7.33
C PRO A 314 20.28 -16.51 8.40
N GLU A 315 21.28 -16.15 9.19
CA GLU A 315 21.73 -16.98 10.31
C GLU A 315 20.71 -16.97 11.44
N PHE A 316 20.59 -18.10 12.14
CA PHE A 316 19.80 -18.16 13.36
C PHE A 316 20.51 -17.33 14.44
N ARG A 317 19.79 -16.37 15.01
CA ARG A 317 20.30 -15.57 16.13
C ARG A 317 19.71 -16.05 17.43
N LYS A 318 20.56 -16.08 18.45
CA LYS A 318 20.13 -16.36 19.82
C LYS A 318 19.27 -15.19 20.31
N GLU A 319 18.12 -15.50 20.86
CA GLU A 319 17.19 -14.51 21.44
C GLU A 319 17.87 -13.75 22.60
N ASN A 320 17.74 -12.43 22.59
CA ASN A 320 18.18 -11.57 23.68
C ASN A 320 17.12 -11.59 24.79
N ARG A 321 17.21 -12.60 25.69
CA ARG A 321 16.20 -12.85 26.72
C ARG A 321 16.06 -11.71 27.71
N GLU A 322 17.18 -11.09 28.11
CA GLU A 322 17.19 -9.98 29.06
C GLU A 322 16.43 -8.77 28.49
N PHE A 323 16.72 -8.41 27.24
CA PHE A 323 16.03 -7.32 26.58
C PHE A 323 14.54 -7.62 26.36
N ASN A 324 14.20 -8.84 25.96
CA ASN A 324 12.80 -9.23 25.80
C ASN A 324 12.04 -9.21 27.13
N GLN A 325 12.67 -9.62 28.24
CA GLN A 325 12.07 -9.54 29.58
C GLN A 325 11.84 -8.08 29.98
N TYR A 326 12.82 -7.19 29.77
CA TYR A 326 12.65 -5.76 30.01
C TYR A 326 11.47 -5.15 29.21
N LEU A 327 11.32 -5.53 27.94
CA LEU A 327 10.21 -5.04 27.10
C LEU A 327 8.85 -5.54 27.63
N LYS A 328 8.77 -6.78 28.09
CA LYS A 328 7.55 -7.34 28.69
C LYS A 328 7.15 -6.60 29.95
N GLU A 329 8.08 -6.41 30.86
CA GLU A 329 7.81 -5.75 32.13
C GLU A 329 7.44 -4.27 31.98
N LYS A 330 8.01 -3.60 30.98
CA LYS A 330 7.83 -2.16 30.83
C LYS A 330 6.67 -1.75 29.93
N TYR A 331 6.39 -2.52 28.88
CA TYR A 331 5.46 -2.10 27.83
C TYR A 331 4.33 -3.10 27.52
N ILE A 332 4.55 -4.40 27.76
CA ILE A 332 3.56 -5.43 27.49
C ILE A 332 2.86 -5.75 28.81
N GLY A 333 1.53 -5.75 28.83
CA GLY A 333 0.76 -5.92 30.08
C GLY A 333 0.70 -4.66 30.97
N PHE A 334 1.15 -3.54 30.46
CA PHE A 334 1.02 -2.22 31.08
C PHE A 334 -0.11 -1.44 30.39
N THR A 335 -0.86 -0.64 31.12
CA THR A 335 -1.87 0.28 30.59
C THR A 335 -1.39 1.72 30.77
N LEU A 336 -1.38 2.51 29.70
CA LEU A 336 -1.13 3.95 29.79
C LEU A 336 -2.11 4.59 30.76
N LYS A 337 -1.66 5.62 31.44
CA LYS A 337 -2.51 6.41 32.33
C LYS A 337 -2.54 7.86 31.85
N LYS A 338 -3.75 8.39 31.63
CA LYS A 338 -3.96 9.81 31.40
C LYS A 338 -4.11 10.50 32.74
N ASN A 339 -3.27 11.51 32.98
CA ASN A 339 -3.27 12.25 34.22
C ASN A 339 -4.45 13.22 34.30
N LEU A 340 -5.19 13.18 35.40
CA LEU A 340 -6.30 14.09 35.66
C LEU A 340 -6.05 14.87 36.95
N ASN A 341 -6.41 16.17 36.96
CA ASN A 341 -6.53 16.98 38.15
C ASN A 341 -7.99 16.98 38.55
N ILE A 342 -8.31 16.51 39.74
CA ILE A 342 -9.69 16.39 40.22
C ILE A 342 -9.99 17.27 41.43
N LYS A 343 -11.22 17.70 41.50
CA LYS A 343 -11.78 18.35 42.70
C LYS A 343 -12.89 17.46 43.28
N VAL A 344 -12.81 17.19 44.56
CA VAL A 344 -13.74 16.35 45.32
C VAL A 344 -14.43 17.20 46.37
N THR A 345 -15.76 17.25 46.35
CA THR A 345 -16.55 17.94 47.36
C THR A 345 -17.35 16.93 48.20
N PHE A 346 -17.09 16.94 49.52
CA PHE A 346 -17.68 16.05 50.47
C PHE A 346 -18.24 16.87 51.66
N ILE A 347 -19.45 17.42 51.46
CA ILE A 347 -20.10 18.30 52.44
C ILE A 347 -21.44 17.70 52.83
N LYS A 348 -21.74 17.62 54.14
CA LYS A 348 -23.00 17.11 54.67
C LYS A 348 -24.21 17.73 53.99
N GLU A 349 -25.22 16.90 53.68
CA GLU A 349 -26.50 17.28 53.03
C GLU A 349 -26.35 17.76 51.59
N GLN A 350 -25.13 17.72 51.02
CA GLN A 350 -24.87 17.97 49.62
C GLN A 350 -24.53 16.66 48.86
N PRO A 351 -24.76 16.61 47.56
CA PRO A 351 -24.28 15.49 46.76
C PRO A 351 -22.74 15.34 46.87
N PHE A 352 -22.26 14.10 46.94
CA PHE A 352 -20.83 13.81 46.81
C PHE A 352 -20.43 14.08 45.38
N THR A 353 -19.60 15.11 45.13
CA THR A 353 -19.21 15.48 43.77
C THR A 353 -17.75 15.23 43.51
N ILE A 354 -17.46 14.78 42.27
CA ILE A 354 -16.10 14.69 41.72
C ILE A 354 -16.11 15.43 40.38
N SER A 355 -15.20 16.37 40.17
CA SER A 355 -15.09 17.09 38.91
C SER A 355 -13.66 17.18 38.40
N THR A 356 -13.50 17.35 37.09
CA THR A 356 -12.25 17.59 36.41
C THR A 356 -12.44 18.46 35.17
N MET A 357 -11.40 19.17 34.75
CA MET A 357 -11.35 19.89 33.48
C MET A 357 -10.68 19.02 32.42
N VAL A 358 -11.37 18.73 31.32
CA VAL A 358 -10.84 18.01 30.17
C VAL A 358 -11.13 18.80 28.89
N ASN A 359 -10.11 19.16 28.14
CA ASN A 359 -10.23 19.92 26.89
C ASN A 359 -11.09 21.21 27.03
N GLY A 360 -10.94 21.92 28.16
CA GLY A 360 -11.70 23.14 28.43
C GLY A 360 -13.16 22.95 28.92
N THR A 361 -13.61 21.69 29.04
CA THR A 361 -14.94 21.35 29.54
C THR A 361 -14.84 20.79 30.95
N GLU A 362 -15.69 21.28 31.87
CA GLU A 362 -15.81 20.69 33.20
C GLU A 362 -16.72 19.46 33.15
N ILE A 363 -16.21 18.34 33.64
CA ILE A 363 -16.95 17.07 33.76
C ILE A 363 -17.24 16.86 35.24
N ILE A 364 -18.51 16.87 35.63
CA ILE A 364 -18.96 16.72 37.01
C ILE A 364 -19.71 15.40 37.14
N TYR A 365 -19.39 14.64 38.16
CA TYR A 365 -20.16 13.50 38.65
C TYR A 365 -20.82 13.86 39.99
N GLU A 366 -22.11 13.64 40.09
CA GLU A 366 -22.87 13.81 41.30
C GLU A 366 -23.34 12.45 41.80
N GLY A 367 -22.86 12.08 42.97
CA GLY A 367 -23.24 10.84 43.66
C GLY A 367 -24.31 11.05 44.73
N ASN A 368 -24.44 10.07 45.62
CA ASN A 368 -25.38 10.12 46.71
C ASN A 368 -25.09 11.30 47.66
N PRO A 369 -26.13 11.92 48.28
CA PRO A 369 -25.94 12.94 49.29
C PRO A 369 -25.12 12.41 50.48
N VAL A 370 -24.19 13.25 50.97
CA VAL A 370 -23.37 12.93 52.14
C VAL A 370 -24.25 13.01 53.39
N SER A 371 -24.45 11.90 54.08
CA SER A 371 -25.23 11.83 55.32
C SER A 371 -24.43 12.33 56.52
N LYS A 372 -25.12 12.61 57.63
CA LYS A 372 -24.45 12.86 58.91
C LYS A 372 -23.85 11.59 59.49
N ALA A 373 -22.63 11.67 59.96
CA ALA A 373 -21.95 10.54 60.62
C ALA A 373 -22.65 10.19 61.93
N LEU A 374 -22.99 8.92 62.12
CA LEU A 374 -23.55 8.43 63.38
C LEU A 374 -22.46 8.10 64.41
N ASN A 375 -21.31 7.59 63.95
CA ASN A 375 -20.20 7.19 64.79
C ASN A 375 -18.90 7.93 64.43
N LYS A 376 -18.26 7.57 63.28
CA LYS A 376 -17.01 8.16 62.84
C LYS A 376 -17.19 8.84 61.48
N PRO A 377 -16.95 10.15 61.36
CA PRO A 377 -16.99 10.84 60.09
C PRO A 377 -15.85 10.38 59.17
N ILE A 378 -16.03 10.53 57.84
CA ILE A 378 -14.99 10.33 56.84
C ILE A 378 -14.12 11.58 56.82
N ASP A 379 -12.84 11.40 57.06
CA ASP A 379 -11.82 12.45 57.00
C ASP A 379 -11.20 12.60 55.61
N LYS A 380 -10.51 13.73 55.41
CA LYS A 380 -9.84 14.08 54.17
C LYS A 380 -8.79 13.02 53.74
N GLU A 381 -8.08 12.41 54.71
CA GLU A 381 -7.06 11.39 54.42
C GLU A 381 -7.70 10.13 53.88
N THR A 382 -8.82 9.71 54.45
CA THR A 382 -9.60 8.55 53.98
C THR A 382 -10.11 8.77 52.56
N LEU A 383 -10.69 9.97 52.26
CA LEU A 383 -11.12 10.33 50.91
C LEU A 383 -9.93 10.27 49.93
N LEU A 384 -8.80 10.90 50.27
CA LEU A 384 -7.61 10.90 49.45
C LEU A 384 -7.12 9.48 49.15
N LYS A 385 -7.11 8.62 50.18
CA LYS A 385 -6.70 7.19 50.03
C LYS A 385 -7.64 6.42 49.10
N GLN A 386 -8.98 6.71 49.15
CA GLN A 386 -9.93 6.03 48.26
C GLN A 386 -9.85 6.58 46.81
N MET A 387 -9.65 7.88 46.63
CA MET A 387 -9.49 8.49 45.30
C MET A 387 -8.25 7.98 44.60
N LYS A 388 -7.11 7.85 45.25
CA LYS A 388 -5.87 7.34 44.68
C LYS A 388 -5.94 5.91 44.15
N LYS A 389 -7.01 5.15 44.42
CA LYS A 389 -7.17 3.75 43.96
C LYS A 389 -7.73 3.70 42.54
N THR A 390 -7.02 4.23 41.56
CA THR A 390 -7.45 4.23 40.15
C THR A 390 -7.39 2.85 39.48
N GLY A 391 -6.64 1.91 40.03
CA GLY A 391 -6.60 0.51 39.59
C GLY A 391 -6.21 0.35 38.12
N ASN A 392 -6.99 -0.45 37.38
CA ASN A 392 -6.78 -0.74 35.97
C ASN A 392 -7.52 0.26 35.04
N SER A 393 -7.99 1.41 35.55
CA SER A 393 -8.59 2.44 34.69
C SER A 393 -7.52 3.12 33.83
N ASP A 394 -7.96 3.76 32.75
CA ASP A 394 -7.09 4.53 31.82
C ASP A 394 -6.56 5.83 32.44
N PHE A 395 -6.84 6.10 33.71
CA PHE A 395 -6.57 7.39 34.36
C PHE A 395 -5.77 7.26 35.64
N ASP A 396 -5.00 8.32 35.92
CA ASP A 396 -4.37 8.53 37.23
C ASP A 396 -4.64 9.96 37.70
N PHE A 397 -4.69 10.18 39.03
CA PHE A 397 -4.93 11.50 39.61
C PHE A 397 -3.61 12.13 40.04
N THR A 398 -3.18 13.17 39.31
CA THR A 398 -1.95 13.89 39.62
C THR A 398 -2.16 14.87 40.74
N ASN A 399 -3.27 15.62 40.73
CA ASN A 399 -3.64 16.53 41.79
C ASN A 399 -5.09 16.26 42.24
N ILE A 400 -5.30 16.16 43.56
CA ILE A 400 -6.61 15.91 44.18
C ILE A 400 -6.91 17.04 45.16
N GLU A 401 -7.74 18.00 44.77
CA GLU A 401 -8.28 19.02 45.65
C GLU A 401 -9.49 18.44 46.39
N ILE A 402 -9.46 18.43 47.73
CA ILE A 402 -10.56 17.91 48.53
C ILE A 402 -11.13 19.03 49.41
N ILE A 403 -12.42 19.33 49.21
CA ILE A 403 -13.25 20.14 50.10
C ILE A 403 -14.06 19.18 50.94
N CYS A 404 -13.66 19.03 52.20
CA CYS A 404 -14.30 18.11 53.16
C CYS A 404 -14.91 18.91 54.30
N GLY A 405 -16.24 18.74 54.48
CA GLY A 405 -16.94 19.29 55.64
C GLY A 405 -16.77 18.41 56.88
N GLU A 406 -17.10 18.94 58.05
CA GLU A 406 -17.15 18.19 59.29
C GLU A 406 -18.41 17.28 59.35
N ASP A 407 -18.37 16.16 60.06
CA ASP A 407 -19.47 15.22 60.28
C ASP A 407 -20.08 14.51 59.05
N GLY A 408 -19.40 14.51 57.89
CA GLY A 408 -19.86 13.81 56.71
C GLY A 408 -19.60 12.30 56.76
N PHE A 409 -20.54 11.49 56.23
CA PHE A 409 -20.39 10.04 56.07
C PHE A 409 -21.00 9.54 54.77
N LEU A 410 -20.25 8.67 54.09
CA LEU A 410 -20.70 7.76 53.07
C LEU A 410 -20.02 6.40 53.24
N PRO A 411 -20.67 5.27 52.88
CA PRO A 411 -20.04 3.99 52.87
C PRO A 411 -18.81 4.00 51.89
N ILE A 412 -17.70 3.41 52.30
CA ILE A 412 -16.47 3.34 51.46
C ILE A 412 -16.76 2.71 50.09
N GLY A 413 -17.71 1.74 50.02
CA GLY A 413 -18.18 1.16 48.76
C GLY A 413 -18.83 2.20 47.84
N ALA A 414 -19.65 3.15 48.37
CA ALA A 414 -20.27 4.20 47.61
C ALA A 414 -19.24 5.22 47.06
N ILE A 415 -18.25 5.59 47.87
CA ILE A 415 -17.14 6.46 47.44
C ILE A 415 -16.35 5.81 46.30
N ASN A 416 -16.04 4.51 46.42
CA ASN A 416 -15.32 3.78 45.38
C ASN A 416 -16.15 3.59 44.08
N GLN A 417 -17.48 3.44 44.22
CA GLN A 417 -18.37 3.37 43.07
C GLN A 417 -18.43 4.72 42.36
N ALA A 418 -18.63 5.81 43.09
CA ALA A 418 -18.63 7.17 42.53
C ALA A 418 -17.34 7.48 41.76
N ARG A 419 -16.18 7.06 42.28
CA ARG A 419 -14.93 7.21 41.55
C ARG A 419 -14.92 6.41 40.22
N ARG A 420 -15.41 5.17 40.21
CA ARG A 420 -15.51 4.37 38.98
C ARG A 420 -16.45 5.01 37.95
N ASP A 421 -17.62 5.42 38.38
CA ASP A 421 -18.64 6.04 37.54
C ASP A 421 -18.14 7.38 36.99
N PHE A 422 -17.43 8.16 37.81
CA PHE A 422 -16.79 9.40 37.38
C PHE A 422 -15.73 9.13 36.27
N LEU A 423 -14.83 8.14 36.46
CA LEU A 423 -13.82 7.81 35.49
C LEU A 423 -14.43 7.29 34.19
N GLU A 424 -15.50 6.50 34.25
CA GLU A 424 -16.24 6.07 33.07
C GLU A 424 -16.92 7.26 32.36
N LYS A 425 -17.50 8.22 33.09
CA LYS A 425 -18.05 9.45 32.52
C LYS A 425 -16.99 10.27 31.76
N VAL A 426 -15.76 10.39 32.32
CA VAL A 426 -14.62 11.03 31.65
C VAL A 426 -14.22 10.27 30.40
N ARG A 427 -14.15 8.94 30.47
CA ARG A 427 -13.84 8.08 29.35
C ARG A 427 -14.84 8.27 28.21
N GLN A 428 -16.12 8.19 28.49
CA GLN A 428 -17.18 8.37 27.51
C GLN A 428 -17.17 9.77 26.88
N TYR A 429 -16.90 10.81 27.70
CA TYR A 429 -16.73 12.15 27.14
C TYR A 429 -15.58 12.23 26.15
N LEU A 430 -14.40 11.68 26.46
CA LEU A 430 -13.24 11.69 25.55
C LEU A 430 -13.54 10.95 24.24
N ILE A 431 -14.16 9.77 24.33
CA ILE A 431 -14.54 8.98 23.16
C ILE A 431 -15.57 9.73 22.30
N SER A 432 -16.55 10.37 22.92
CA SER A 432 -17.62 11.09 22.21
C SER A 432 -17.14 12.24 21.33
N GLN A 433 -15.93 12.77 21.58
CA GLN A 433 -15.32 13.82 20.75
C GLN A 433 -14.93 13.32 19.35
N TYR A 434 -14.80 12.02 19.17
CA TYR A 434 -14.38 11.39 17.92
C TYR A 434 -15.53 10.71 17.18
N THR A 435 -16.64 10.43 17.85
CA THR A 435 -17.79 9.76 17.23
C THR A 435 -18.40 10.61 16.11
N ARG A 436 -18.79 9.94 15.03
CA ARG A 436 -19.43 10.57 13.88
C ARG A 436 -20.86 10.06 13.74
N LYS A 437 -21.77 10.95 13.36
CA LYS A 437 -23.13 10.52 12.98
C LYS A 437 -23.06 9.85 11.61
N SER A 438 -23.80 8.76 11.45
CA SER A 438 -24.01 8.18 10.12
C SER A 438 -24.64 9.23 9.21
N VAL A 439 -24.13 9.34 7.99
CA VAL A 439 -24.81 10.12 6.96
C VAL A 439 -26.07 9.32 6.61
N GLU A 440 -27.25 9.82 7.02
CA GLU A 440 -28.52 9.22 6.60
C GLU A 440 -28.55 9.19 5.07
N ASN A 441 -28.36 8.01 4.50
CA ASN A 441 -28.34 7.80 3.06
C ASN A 441 -29.76 7.85 2.49
N SER A 442 -30.35 9.06 2.40
CA SER A 442 -31.57 9.27 1.63
C SER A 442 -31.38 9.09 0.11
N ASN A 443 -30.13 9.02 -0.37
CA ASN A 443 -29.84 8.97 -1.82
C ASN A 443 -29.27 7.62 -2.34
N ILE A 444 -28.84 6.69 -1.48
CA ILE A 444 -28.20 5.43 -1.96
C ILE A 444 -29.21 4.42 -2.51
N GLN A 445 -30.46 4.43 -2.02
CA GLN A 445 -31.49 3.51 -2.53
C GLN A 445 -32.11 3.98 -3.85
N SER A 446 -32.13 5.28 -4.15
CA SER A 446 -32.67 5.77 -5.42
C SER A 446 -31.67 5.69 -6.57
N ASP A 447 -30.37 5.81 -6.31
CA ASP A 447 -29.34 5.76 -7.36
C ASP A 447 -28.89 4.34 -7.73
N LYS A 448 -29.07 3.33 -6.85
CA LYS A 448 -28.84 1.92 -7.19
C LYS A 448 -29.68 1.45 -8.38
N ASN A 449 -30.86 2.02 -8.58
CA ASN A 449 -31.74 1.67 -9.72
C ASN A 449 -31.53 2.57 -10.94
N ASN A 450 -31.03 3.82 -10.77
CA ASN A 450 -30.89 4.76 -11.89
C ASN A 450 -29.49 4.78 -12.52
N ALA A 451 -28.41 4.60 -11.76
CA ALA A 451 -27.07 4.55 -12.30
C ALA A 451 -26.81 3.25 -13.08
N ASN A 452 -27.34 2.11 -12.61
CA ASN A 452 -27.23 0.85 -13.32
C ASN A 452 -28.03 0.83 -14.64
N ASN A 453 -29.10 1.62 -14.80
CA ASN A 453 -29.93 1.58 -16.01
C ASN A 453 -29.50 2.58 -17.09
N LYS A 454 -28.83 3.68 -16.76
CA LYS A 454 -28.53 4.71 -17.76
C LYS A 454 -27.26 4.43 -18.57
N TYR A 455 -26.27 3.73 -18.00
CA TYR A 455 -25.03 3.35 -18.72
C TYR A 455 -25.11 1.99 -19.42
N ILE A 456 -25.95 1.07 -18.94
CA ILE A 456 -26.15 -0.25 -19.58
C ILE A 456 -26.99 -0.13 -20.87
N VAL A 457 -27.90 0.84 -20.97
CA VAL A 457 -28.80 0.98 -22.12
C VAL A 457 -28.10 1.54 -23.37
N ASP A 458 -27.09 2.38 -23.24
CA ASP A 458 -26.39 2.97 -24.41
C ASP A 458 -25.30 2.07 -25.00
N LEU A 459 -24.81 1.05 -24.26
CA LEU A 459 -23.80 0.12 -24.73
C LEU A 459 -24.38 -1.21 -25.25
N CYS A 460 -25.60 -1.59 -24.85
CA CYS A 460 -26.27 -2.82 -25.28
C CYS A 460 -26.88 -2.76 -26.68
N ASN A 461 -26.94 -1.60 -27.33
CA ASN A 461 -27.56 -1.45 -28.65
C ASN A 461 -26.60 -1.59 -29.85
N LYS A 462 -25.39 -2.11 -29.65
CA LYS A 462 -24.53 -2.51 -30.77
C LYS A 462 -24.55 -4.02 -30.97
N ASN A 463 -25.70 -4.55 -31.33
CA ASN A 463 -25.80 -5.86 -31.99
C ASN A 463 -25.14 -5.80 -33.37
N THR A 464 -23.82 -5.91 -33.40
CA THR A 464 -23.07 -6.32 -34.59
C THR A 464 -22.06 -7.34 -34.16
N THR A 465 -22.03 -8.50 -34.77
CA THR A 465 -20.96 -9.50 -34.77
C THR A 465 -19.65 -8.83 -35.22
N LYS A 466 -19.02 -8.03 -34.33
CA LYS A 466 -17.73 -7.43 -34.58
C LYS A 466 -16.67 -8.49 -34.34
N SER A 467 -15.90 -8.82 -35.37
CA SER A 467 -14.64 -9.51 -35.18
C SER A 467 -13.78 -8.76 -34.18
N VAL A 468 -13.24 -9.46 -33.18
CA VAL A 468 -12.36 -8.87 -32.15
C VAL A 468 -11.09 -8.34 -32.82
N ASN A 469 -10.73 -7.08 -32.59
CA ASN A 469 -9.48 -6.52 -33.09
C ASN A 469 -8.28 -7.20 -32.41
N ILE A 470 -7.23 -7.50 -33.18
CA ILE A 470 -5.96 -8.03 -32.68
C ILE A 470 -4.93 -6.93 -32.66
N ASN A 471 -4.40 -6.63 -31.49
CA ASN A 471 -3.33 -5.67 -31.26
C ASN A 471 -2.06 -6.39 -30.79
N VAL A 472 -0.90 -5.80 -31.03
CA VAL A 472 0.38 -6.38 -30.61
C VAL A 472 1.25 -5.35 -29.90
N LEU A 473 2.03 -5.82 -28.89
CA LEU A 473 3.12 -5.05 -28.30
C LEU A 473 4.43 -5.68 -28.79
N VAL A 474 5.36 -4.85 -29.22
CA VAL A 474 6.65 -5.27 -29.78
C VAL A 474 7.82 -4.65 -29.04
N SER A 475 8.88 -5.45 -28.84
CA SER A 475 10.14 -5.08 -28.18
C SER A 475 11.34 -5.15 -29.14
N THR A 476 11.19 -5.69 -30.36
CA THR A 476 12.27 -5.79 -31.36
C THR A 476 11.79 -5.37 -32.75
N LYS A 477 12.76 -4.97 -33.60
CA LYS A 477 12.47 -4.60 -35.00
C LYS A 477 11.93 -5.79 -35.82
N GLU A 478 12.37 -7.01 -35.50
CA GLU A 478 11.88 -8.21 -36.17
C GLU A 478 10.40 -8.47 -35.86
N GLN A 479 10.02 -8.37 -34.57
CA GLN A 479 8.64 -8.49 -34.15
C GLN A 479 7.75 -7.44 -34.80
N PHE A 480 8.22 -6.18 -34.89
CA PHE A 480 7.51 -5.11 -35.59
C PHE A 480 7.27 -5.45 -37.07
N LYS A 481 8.33 -5.84 -37.80
CA LYS A 481 8.22 -6.17 -39.24
C LYS A 481 7.25 -7.32 -39.51
N VAL A 482 7.30 -8.38 -38.69
CA VAL A 482 6.38 -9.51 -38.83
C VAL A 482 4.94 -9.06 -38.56
N SER A 483 4.71 -8.26 -37.51
CA SER A 483 3.39 -7.78 -37.12
C SER A 483 2.78 -6.81 -38.13
N MET A 484 3.58 -5.90 -38.66
CA MET A 484 3.18 -4.90 -39.64
C MET A 484 2.62 -5.56 -40.92
N ASN A 485 3.17 -6.69 -41.33
CA ASN A 485 2.79 -7.44 -42.55
C ASN A 485 1.51 -8.29 -42.38
N LYS A 486 0.83 -8.25 -41.21
CA LYS A 486 -0.42 -9.00 -40.98
C LYS A 486 -1.61 -8.04 -41.07
N ASP A 487 -2.49 -8.22 -42.04
CA ASP A 487 -3.64 -7.32 -42.29
C ASP A 487 -4.61 -7.28 -41.08
N PHE A 488 -4.73 -8.39 -40.34
CA PHE A 488 -5.59 -8.49 -39.18
C PHE A 488 -5.04 -7.83 -37.91
N VAL A 489 -3.77 -7.41 -37.91
CA VAL A 489 -3.20 -6.60 -36.82
C VAL A 489 -3.55 -5.15 -37.09
N LYS A 490 -4.30 -4.53 -36.15
CA LYS A 490 -4.74 -3.15 -36.32
C LYS A 490 -3.81 -2.17 -35.63
N ARG A 491 -3.43 -2.44 -34.38
CA ARG A 491 -2.61 -1.56 -33.54
C ARG A 491 -1.32 -2.25 -33.12
N ILE A 492 -0.22 -1.48 -33.15
CA ILE A 492 1.08 -1.92 -32.68
C ILE A 492 1.57 -0.98 -31.58
N TYR A 493 1.73 -1.51 -30.37
CA TYR A 493 2.37 -0.82 -29.28
C TYR A 493 3.88 -1.04 -29.35
N VAL A 494 4.64 0.04 -29.31
CA VAL A 494 6.10 0.04 -29.36
C VAL A 494 6.65 0.27 -27.96
N GLU A 495 7.37 -0.70 -27.40
CA GLU A 495 7.99 -0.57 -26.08
C GLU A 495 9.07 0.50 -26.10
N SER A 496 8.79 1.68 -25.53
CA SER A 496 9.67 2.85 -25.64
C SER A 496 11.07 2.63 -25.06
N SER A 497 11.20 1.78 -24.06
CA SER A 497 12.48 1.47 -23.42
C SER A 497 13.42 0.60 -24.29
N ASP A 498 12.94 0.00 -25.38
CA ASP A 498 13.66 -0.98 -26.19
C ASP A 498 14.25 -0.42 -27.46
N PHE A 499 13.83 0.75 -27.86
CA PHE A 499 14.26 1.39 -29.09
C PHE A 499 14.90 2.76 -28.84
N SER A 500 15.81 3.16 -29.70
CA SER A 500 16.25 4.56 -29.77
C SER A 500 15.13 5.45 -30.35
N GLU A 501 15.19 6.75 -30.04
CA GLU A 501 14.20 7.71 -30.50
C GLU A 501 14.05 7.70 -32.04
N ASN A 502 15.18 7.74 -32.78
CA ASN A 502 15.16 7.70 -34.25
C ASN A 502 14.51 6.42 -34.77
N LYS A 503 14.74 5.30 -34.06
CA LYS A 503 14.15 4.03 -34.46
C LYS A 503 12.64 3.98 -34.24
N ILE A 504 12.14 4.60 -33.18
CA ILE A 504 10.69 4.71 -32.95
C ILE A 504 10.05 5.59 -34.04
N LEU A 505 10.70 6.71 -34.44
CA LEU A 505 10.20 7.56 -35.51
C LEU A 505 10.14 6.81 -36.84
N GLU A 506 11.15 6.00 -37.19
CA GLU A 506 11.10 5.12 -38.36
C GLU A 506 9.93 4.12 -38.28
N ILE A 507 9.72 3.50 -37.12
CA ILE A 507 8.62 2.55 -36.88
C ILE A 507 7.26 3.22 -37.07
N ILE A 508 7.08 4.45 -36.59
CA ILE A 508 5.84 5.22 -36.80
C ILE A 508 5.59 5.43 -38.28
N GLU A 509 6.59 5.90 -39.02
CA GLU A 509 6.47 6.16 -40.46
C GLU A 509 6.21 4.87 -41.27
N GLU A 510 6.92 3.78 -40.97
CA GLU A 510 6.72 2.47 -41.60
C GLU A 510 5.31 1.92 -41.28
N GLY A 511 4.87 2.03 -40.03
CA GLY A 511 3.56 1.55 -39.59
C GLY A 511 2.39 2.32 -40.22
N HIS A 512 2.47 3.64 -40.27
CA HIS A 512 1.44 4.47 -40.92
C HIS A 512 1.34 4.16 -42.44
N LYS A 513 2.47 3.92 -43.14
CA LYS A 513 2.46 3.48 -44.55
C LYS A 513 1.77 2.13 -44.75
N ALA A 514 1.73 1.29 -43.72
CA ALA A 514 1.09 -0.03 -43.71
C ALA A 514 -0.33 0.01 -43.10
N ASP A 515 -0.92 1.21 -42.94
CA ASP A 515 -2.25 1.43 -42.33
C ASP A 515 -2.40 0.81 -40.93
N LYS A 516 -1.36 0.97 -40.10
CA LYS A 516 -1.35 0.51 -38.69
C LYS A 516 -1.38 1.71 -37.75
N GLU A 517 -2.18 1.59 -36.67
CA GLU A 517 -2.12 2.51 -35.54
C GLU A 517 -0.83 2.20 -34.74
N ILE A 518 0.00 3.22 -34.49
CA ILE A 518 1.25 3.06 -33.71
C ILE A 518 1.13 3.80 -32.39
N TYR A 519 1.16 3.05 -31.30
CA TYR A 519 1.06 3.56 -29.93
C TYR A 519 2.39 3.38 -29.21
N ILE A 520 2.74 4.34 -28.35
CA ILE A 520 3.97 4.27 -27.56
C ILE A 520 3.64 3.67 -26.19
N ALA A 521 4.22 2.51 -25.89
CA ALA A 521 4.16 1.94 -24.53
C ALA A 521 5.16 2.67 -23.64
N MET A 522 4.62 3.37 -22.64
CA MET A 522 5.40 4.13 -21.67
C MET A 522 6.24 3.20 -20.77
N PRO A 523 7.37 3.68 -20.19
CA PRO A 523 8.20 2.85 -19.32
C PRO A 523 7.44 2.40 -18.07
N TYR A 524 7.68 1.23 -17.52
CA TYR A 524 7.03 0.76 -16.29
C TYR A 524 7.33 1.62 -15.06
N VAL A 525 8.45 2.32 -15.07
CA VAL A 525 8.88 3.22 -13.99
C VAL A 525 9.22 4.57 -14.60
N TYR A 526 8.50 5.59 -14.19
CA TYR A 526 8.63 6.95 -14.67
C TYR A 526 8.75 7.91 -13.49
N ARG A 527 9.98 8.16 -13.05
CA ARG A 527 10.28 8.98 -11.87
C ARG A 527 10.49 10.44 -12.25
N MET A 528 10.42 11.34 -11.29
CA MET A 528 10.67 12.79 -11.50
C MET A 528 12.02 13.07 -12.16
N ALA A 529 13.06 12.33 -11.79
CA ALA A 529 14.40 12.48 -12.38
C ALA A 529 14.46 12.13 -13.88
N ASP A 530 13.49 11.37 -14.37
CA ASP A 530 13.45 10.90 -15.76
C ASP A 530 12.72 11.87 -16.69
N LYS A 531 11.93 12.82 -16.16
CA LYS A 531 11.05 13.70 -16.96
C LYS A 531 11.77 14.54 -17.98
N ASP A 532 12.83 15.25 -17.59
CA ASP A 532 13.58 16.12 -18.50
C ASP A 532 14.22 15.32 -19.65
N ASN A 533 14.70 14.12 -19.35
CA ASN A 533 15.25 13.21 -20.35
C ASN A 533 14.15 12.68 -21.28
N PHE A 534 13.01 12.31 -20.72
CA PHE A 534 11.84 11.87 -21.49
C PHE A 534 11.33 12.98 -22.40
N HIS A 535 11.11 14.19 -21.90
CA HIS A 535 10.61 15.33 -22.68
C HIS A 535 11.54 15.66 -23.86
N ARG A 536 12.85 15.70 -23.63
CA ARG A 536 13.81 15.99 -24.73
C ARG A 536 13.72 14.98 -25.85
N ASN A 537 13.49 13.72 -25.53
CA ASN A 537 13.64 12.61 -26.46
C ASN A 537 12.32 12.11 -27.01
N TYR A 538 11.23 12.17 -26.24
CA TYR A 538 9.97 11.48 -26.56
C TYR A 538 8.81 12.41 -26.94
N VAL A 539 8.86 13.70 -26.66
CA VAL A 539 7.75 14.63 -26.99
C VAL A 539 7.42 14.55 -28.49
N LYS A 540 8.44 14.64 -29.38
CA LYS A 540 8.26 14.53 -30.84
C LYS A 540 7.73 13.15 -31.28
N ILE A 541 8.06 12.11 -30.54
CA ILE A 541 7.60 10.75 -30.84
C ILE A 541 6.10 10.64 -30.53
N ILE A 542 5.69 11.09 -29.34
CA ILE A 542 4.29 11.04 -28.91
C ILE A 542 3.40 11.92 -29.78
N GLU A 543 3.90 13.07 -30.23
CA GLU A 543 3.19 13.96 -31.17
C GLU A 543 2.85 13.26 -32.46
N LYS A 544 3.76 12.44 -33.02
CA LYS A 544 3.60 11.69 -34.27
C LYS A 544 2.85 10.37 -34.12
N ALA A 545 2.84 9.79 -32.91
CA ALA A 545 2.14 8.55 -32.62
C ALA A 545 0.62 8.74 -32.56
N ASP A 546 -0.14 7.67 -32.72
CA ASP A 546 -1.60 7.69 -32.64
C ASP A 546 -2.11 7.74 -31.20
N GLY A 547 -1.30 7.33 -30.23
CA GLY A 547 -1.62 7.34 -28.79
C GLY A 547 -0.54 6.75 -27.92
N SER A 548 -0.86 6.58 -26.63
CA SER A 548 0.07 6.06 -25.62
C SER A 548 -0.55 4.98 -24.77
N LEU A 549 0.22 3.95 -24.43
CA LEU A 549 -0.12 2.93 -23.44
C LEU A 549 0.47 3.37 -22.09
N ILE A 550 -0.38 3.76 -21.16
CA ILE A 550 -0.05 4.39 -19.88
C ILE A 550 0.07 3.34 -18.77
N ARG A 551 1.15 3.40 -18.01
CA ARG A 551 1.46 2.45 -16.93
C ARG A 551 1.49 3.07 -15.53
N SER A 552 1.36 4.39 -15.43
CA SER A 552 1.27 5.11 -14.15
C SER A 552 0.48 6.41 -14.26
N PHE A 553 -0.03 6.90 -13.13
CA PHE A 553 -0.64 8.24 -13.07
C PHE A 553 0.35 9.34 -13.46
N GLU A 554 1.59 9.22 -13.03
CA GLU A 554 2.62 10.26 -13.28
C GLU A 554 2.84 10.49 -14.77
N GLU A 555 2.85 9.43 -15.58
CA GLU A 555 2.95 9.51 -17.04
C GLU A 555 1.76 10.24 -17.65
N TYR A 556 0.55 9.82 -17.29
CA TYR A 556 -0.65 10.43 -17.82
C TYR A 556 -0.76 11.92 -17.48
N LEU A 557 -0.50 12.25 -16.20
CA LEU A 557 -0.54 13.64 -15.73
C LEU A 557 0.51 14.51 -16.39
N ASP A 558 1.69 13.96 -16.63
CA ASP A 558 2.78 14.66 -17.33
C ASP A 558 2.41 14.93 -18.81
N LEU A 559 1.90 13.92 -19.53
CA LEU A 559 1.41 14.09 -20.88
C LEU A 559 0.23 15.08 -20.97
N ARG A 560 -0.66 15.06 -19.99
CA ARG A 560 -1.79 15.99 -19.91
C ARG A 560 -1.33 17.44 -19.75
N LYS A 561 -0.30 17.70 -18.94
CA LYS A 561 0.28 19.04 -18.73
C LYS A 561 0.83 19.65 -20.01
N ILE A 562 1.43 18.83 -20.86
CA ILE A 562 2.00 19.26 -22.15
C ILE A 562 1.01 19.13 -23.33
N ASN A 563 -0.29 18.89 -23.04
CA ASN A 563 -1.35 18.68 -24.03
C ASN A 563 -1.11 17.50 -25.01
N MET A 564 -0.43 16.45 -24.55
CA MET A 564 -0.11 15.27 -25.37
C MET A 564 -0.81 13.98 -24.89
N ALA A 565 -1.74 14.06 -23.98
CA ALA A 565 -2.55 12.93 -23.52
C ALA A 565 -3.64 12.54 -24.53
N LYS A 566 -3.23 12.26 -25.77
CA LYS A 566 -4.11 11.85 -26.87
C LYS A 566 -4.26 10.33 -26.89
N ASN A 567 -5.49 9.81 -27.01
CA ASN A 567 -5.78 8.38 -27.14
C ASN A 567 -5.02 7.51 -26.12
N CYS A 568 -5.04 7.91 -24.85
CA CYS A 568 -4.35 7.18 -23.80
C CYS A 568 -5.11 5.89 -23.41
N ILE A 569 -4.41 4.77 -23.39
CA ILE A 569 -4.90 3.47 -22.93
C ILE A 569 -4.20 3.15 -21.61
N PHE A 570 -4.98 2.86 -20.58
CA PHE A 570 -4.41 2.46 -19.28
C PHE A 570 -4.12 0.97 -19.24
N ASP A 571 -2.85 0.61 -19.01
CA ASP A 571 -2.37 -0.77 -19.02
C ASP A 571 -2.79 -1.53 -17.75
N TYR A 572 -2.67 -2.87 -17.77
CA TYR A 572 -3.10 -3.78 -16.69
C TYR A 572 -2.53 -3.47 -15.30
N ASN A 573 -1.35 -2.84 -15.24
CA ASN A 573 -0.64 -2.56 -13.98
C ASN A 573 -1.08 -1.28 -13.26
N VAL A 574 -2.04 -0.53 -13.80
CA VAL A 574 -2.75 0.53 -13.08
C VAL A 574 -3.95 -0.01 -12.29
N TYR A 575 -4.25 -1.31 -12.44
CA TYR A 575 -5.21 -2.06 -11.63
C TYR A 575 -6.67 -1.61 -11.75
N THR A 576 -7.26 -1.71 -12.94
CA THR A 576 -8.73 -1.59 -13.13
C THR A 576 -9.45 -2.84 -12.60
N TYR A 577 -9.24 -3.17 -11.31
CA TYR A 577 -9.63 -4.44 -10.71
C TYR A 577 -11.14 -4.59 -10.49
N ASN A 578 -11.84 -3.47 -10.41
CA ASN A 578 -13.29 -3.35 -10.27
C ASN A 578 -13.86 -2.29 -11.22
N ARG A 579 -15.18 -2.25 -11.37
CA ARG A 579 -15.89 -1.31 -12.24
C ARG A 579 -15.63 0.14 -11.86
N ILE A 580 -15.61 0.46 -10.56
CA ILE A 580 -15.39 1.83 -10.11
C ILE A 580 -14.01 2.33 -10.54
N ALA A 581 -12.97 1.48 -10.42
CA ALA A 581 -11.63 1.81 -10.89
C ALA A 581 -11.58 1.96 -12.42
N LYS A 582 -12.24 1.08 -13.17
CA LYS A 582 -12.33 1.17 -14.61
C LYS A 582 -13.00 2.46 -15.07
N ASP A 583 -14.18 2.75 -14.54
CA ASP A 583 -14.94 3.95 -14.85
C ASP A 583 -14.16 5.22 -14.48
N PHE A 584 -13.44 5.17 -13.36
CA PHE A 584 -12.56 6.26 -12.97
C PHE A 584 -11.52 6.58 -14.04
N TYR A 585 -10.79 5.59 -14.57
CA TYR A 585 -9.78 5.82 -15.60
C TYR A 585 -10.37 6.27 -16.94
N LEU A 586 -11.51 5.71 -17.36
CA LEU A 586 -12.21 6.13 -18.59
C LEU A 586 -12.70 7.58 -18.46
N ASN A 587 -13.32 7.96 -17.34
CA ASN A 587 -13.77 9.33 -17.08
C ASN A 587 -12.59 10.30 -16.88
N PHE A 588 -11.45 9.83 -16.45
CA PHE A 588 -10.24 10.64 -16.28
C PHE A 588 -9.57 11.02 -17.60
N GLY A 589 -9.95 10.36 -18.71
CA GLY A 589 -9.53 10.65 -20.08
C GLY A 589 -8.88 9.49 -20.81
N GLY A 590 -8.94 8.28 -20.26
CA GLY A 590 -8.59 7.06 -20.98
C GLY A 590 -9.63 6.75 -22.07
N VAL A 591 -9.16 6.33 -23.24
CA VAL A 591 -10.05 5.84 -24.30
C VAL A 591 -10.34 4.35 -24.17
N GLN A 592 -9.49 3.63 -23.45
CA GLN A 592 -9.57 2.19 -23.23
C GLN A 592 -8.76 1.81 -21.97
N THR A 593 -9.10 0.68 -21.34
CA THR A 593 -8.30 0.09 -20.26
C THR A 593 -7.91 -1.34 -20.62
N THR A 594 -6.88 -1.88 -19.92
CA THR A 594 -6.46 -3.28 -20.09
C THR A 594 -6.93 -4.11 -18.90
N VAL A 595 -7.48 -5.28 -19.19
CA VAL A 595 -7.98 -6.22 -18.17
C VAL A 595 -6.87 -6.64 -17.21
N PRO A 596 -7.08 -6.61 -15.88
CA PRO A 596 -6.12 -7.08 -14.90
C PRO A 596 -5.77 -8.56 -15.05
N LEU A 597 -4.49 -8.90 -14.88
CA LEU A 597 -3.96 -10.25 -15.08
C LEU A 597 -4.37 -11.27 -13.99
N GLU A 598 -4.84 -10.82 -12.84
CA GLU A 598 -5.12 -11.67 -11.68
C GLU A 598 -6.62 -12.01 -11.50
N LEU A 599 -7.50 -11.52 -12.37
CA LEU A 599 -8.91 -11.88 -12.38
C LEU A 599 -9.15 -13.17 -13.15
N ASN A 600 -10.09 -14.00 -12.67
CA ASN A 600 -10.57 -15.14 -13.45
C ASN A 600 -11.72 -14.74 -14.39
N TYR A 601 -12.09 -15.65 -15.31
CA TYR A 601 -13.07 -15.33 -16.36
C TYR A 601 -14.45 -14.91 -15.81
N LYS A 602 -14.92 -15.48 -14.67
CA LYS A 602 -16.21 -15.11 -14.05
C LYS A 602 -16.13 -13.71 -13.41
N GLU A 603 -15.00 -13.37 -12.84
CA GLU A 603 -14.74 -12.04 -12.27
C GLU A 603 -14.63 -10.99 -13.36
N ILE A 604 -13.98 -11.33 -14.48
CA ILE A 604 -13.87 -10.49 -15.68
C ILE A 604 -15.26 -10.27 -16.29
N GLU A 605 -16.04 -11.34 -16.48
CA GLU A 605 -17.41 -11.28 -17.00
C GLU A 605 -18.31 -10.41 -16.10
N PHE A 606 -18.24 -10.59 -14.78
CA PHE A 606 -18.99 -9.79 -13.82
C PHE A 606 -18.63 -8.32 -13.84
N ARG A 607 -17.31 -8.00 -13.98
CA ARG A 607 -16.80 -6.65 -14.09
C ARG A 607 -17.20 -5.99 -15.44
N GLY A 608 -17.38 -6.79 -16.49
CA GLY A 608 -17.65 -6.33 -17.86
C GLY A 608 -16.38 -5.93 -18.61
N LEU A 609 -16.39 -6.16 -19.95
CA LEU A 609 -15.25 -5.91 -20.85
C LEU A 609 -15.46 -4.78 -21.85
N ALA A 610 -16.63 -4.18 -21.93
CA ALA A 610 -16.84 -3.04 -22.84
C ALA A 610 -15.83 -1.91 -22.53
N GLY A 611 -15.07 -1.46 -23.52
CA GLY A 611 -13.99 -0.48 -23.36
C GLY A 611 -12.67 -1.10 -22.85
N ASP A 612 -12.51 -2.43 -22.90
CA ASP A 612 -11.28 -3.09 -22.46
C ASP A 612 -10.54 -3.78 -23.60
N GLU A 613 -9.22 -3.82 -23.46
CA GLU A 613 -8.32 -4.71 -24.18
C GLU A 613 -7.91 -5.86 -23.28
N MET A 614 -7.89 -7.09 -23.79
CA MET A 614 -7.49 -8.28 -23.03
C MET A 614 -6.16 -8.86 -23.53
N ILE A 615 -5.18 -9.01 -22.66
CA ILE A 615 -3.93 -9.69 -23.01
C ILE A 615 -4.18 -11.20 -23.09
N VAL A 616 -3.94 -11.77 -24.26
CA VAL A 616 -4.17 -13.19 -24.54
C VAL A 616 -2.90 -14.01 -24.79
N TYR A 617 -1.77 -13.31 -25.00
CA TYR A 617 -0.46 -13.94 -25.12
C TYR A 617 0.68 -13.03 -24.64
N GLY A 618 1.70 -13.62 -24.03
CA GLY A 618 3.01 -13.01 -23.80
C GLY A 618 3.72 -13.46 -22.53
N TYR A 619 5.02 -13.21 -22.45
CA TYR A 619 5.78 -13.33 -21.20
C TYR A 619 5.46 -12.14 -20.29
N MET A 620 4.56 -12.35 -19.34
CA MET A 620 4.12 -11.28 -18.44
C MET A 620 5.19 -10.92 -17.42
N PRO A 621 5.37 -9.63 -17.09
CA PRO A 621 6.24 -9.22 -16.00
C PRO A 621 5.84 -9.87 -14.67
N ALA A 622 6.78 -10.57 -14.05
CA ALA A 622 6.63 -11.14 -12.72
C ALA A 622 7.08 -10.16 -11.64
N MET A 623 8.13 -9.37 -11.93
CA MET A 623 8.66 -8.34 -11.04
C MET A 623 9.17 -7.13 -11.81
N ILE A 624 8.84 -5.93 -11.34
CA ILE A 624 9.48 -4.69 -11.77
C ILE A 624 10.25 -4.14 -10.58
N SER A 625 11.57 -3.99 -10.68
CA SER A 625 12.43 -3.71 -9.53
C SER A 625 13.49 -2.65 -9.77
N ALA A 626 13.79 -1.84 -8.76
CA ALA A 626 14.98 -1.00 -8.71
C ALA A 626 16.24 -1.86 -8.46
N GLY A 627 16.08 -2.99 -7.75
CA GLY A 627 17.16 -3.96 -7.55
C GLY A 627 17.63 -4.58 -8.88
N CYS A 628 18.94 -4.74 -9.08
CA CYS A 628 19.53 -5.28 -10.29
C CYS A 628 20.45 -6.47 -9.95
N GLY A 629 20.13 -7.67 -10.49
CA GLY A 629 20.93 -8.87 -10.28
C GLY A 629 22.37 -8.74 -10.76
N LEU A 630 22.58 -8.08 -11.90
CA LEU A 630 23.94 -7.82 -12.41
C LEU A 630 24.73 -6.89 -11.49
N LYS A 631 24.11 -5.83 -10.94
CA LYS A 631 24.77 -4.93 -10.02
C LYS A 631 25.04 -5.60 -8.67
N THR A 632 24.12 -6.44 -8.22
CA THR A 632 24.32 -7.29 -7.03
C THR A 632 25.49 -8.25 -7.18
N CYS A 633 25.73 -8.76 -8.41
CA CYS A 633 26.85 -9.66 -8.74
C CYS A 633 28.12 -8.91 -9.22
N ASN A 634 28.18 -7.57 -9.13
CA ASN A 634 29.29 -6.73 -9.62
C ASN A 634 29.59 -6.91 -11.13
N SER A 635 28.56 -7.18 -11.93
CA SER A 635 28.67 -7.46 -13.38
C SER A 635 27.88 -6.48 -14.25
N CYS A 636 27.41 -5.36 -13.69
CA CYS A 636 26.67 -4.33 -14.40
C CYS A 636 27.57 -3.55 -15.35
N LYS A 637 27.16 -3.45 -16.64
CA LYS A 637 27.82 -2.64 -17.68
C LYS A 637 26.97 -1.46 -18.15
N SER A 638 25.76 -1.28 -17.59
CA SER A 638 24.78 -0.27 -18.01
C SER A 638 24.39 -0.35 -19.51
N ASP A 639 24.29 -1.56 -20.05
CA ASP A 639 24.18 -1.88 -21.49
C ASP A 639 22.80 -2.45 -21.89
N ASN A 640 21.75 -2.27 -21.13
CA ASN A 640 20.41 -2.84 -21.38
C ASN A 640 20.42 -4.37 -21.62
N SER A 641 21.40 -5.08 -21.08
CA SER A 641 21.54 -6.52 -21.29
C SER A 641 20.46 -7.32 -20.57
N THR A 642 20.24 -8.54 -21.04
CA THR A 642 19.40 -9.54 -20.37
C THR A 642 20.26 -10.51 -19.58
N TYR A 643 19.66 -11.10 -18.54
CA TYR A 643 20.22 -12.21 -17.77
C TYR A 643 19.08 -13.09 -17.27
N GLU A 644 19.40 -14.27 -16.81
CA GLU A 644 18.41 -15.20 -16.26
C GLU A 644 18.54 -15.28 -14.75
N VAL A 645 17.40 -15.31 -14.07
CA VAL A 645 17.28 -15.68 -12.67
C VAL A 645 16.68 -17.09 -12.62
N VAL A 646 17.41 -18.04 -12.05
CA VAL A 646 17.04 -19.46 -12.09
C VAL A 646 16.77 -19.96 -10.67
N ASP A 647 15.59 -20.50 -10.44
CA ASP A 647 15.18 -21.05 -9.15
C ASP A 647 15.72 -22.49 -8.92
N LYS A 648 15.49 -23.03 -7.73
CA LYS A 648 15.88 -24.42 -7.36
C LYS A 648 15.20 -25.51 -8.22
N HIS A 649 14.09 -25.18 -8.87
CA HIS A 649 13.34 -26.08 -9.78
C HIS A 649 13.78 -25.94 -11.24
N ARG A 650 14.84 -25.16 -11.49
CA ARG A 650 15.35 -24.87 -12.82
C ARG A 650 14.42 -24.03 -13.71
N ASN A 651 13.41 -23.38 -13.13
CA ASN A 651 12.65 -22.38 -13.86
C ASN A 651 13.53 -21.17 -14.15
N ARG A 652 13.53 -20.72 -15.41
CA ARG A 652 14.35 -19.61 -15.92
C ARG A 652 13.48 -18.38 -16.10
N PHE A 653 13.74 -17.35 -15.31
CA PHE A 653 13.07 -16.06 -15.40
C PHE A 653 14.00 -15.10 -16.14
N VAL A 654 13.70 -14.83 -17.42
CA VAL A 654 14.45 -13.85 -18.20
C VAL A 654 14.24 -12.48 -17.57
N THR A 655 15.33 -11.80 -17.27
CA THR A 655 15.33 -10.47 -16.66
C THR A 655 16.03 -9.49 -17.57
N LYS A 656 15.33 -8.42 -17.91
CA LYS A 656 15.79 -7.36 -18.78
C LYS A 656 16.19 -6.14 -17.94
N CYS A 657 17.39 -5.62 -18.17
CA CYS A 657 17.82 -4.35 -17.63
C CYS A 657 17.31 -3.20 -18.50
N VAL A 658 16.62 -2.24 -17.89
CA VAL A 658 16.22 -0.98 -18.51
C VAL A 658 17.11 0.13 -17.94
N CYS A 659 18.35 0.19 -18.44
CA CYS A 659 19.40 1.01 -17.84
C CYS A 659 19.17 2.50 -17.98
N ARG A 660 18.43 2.95 -19.00
CA ARG A 660 18.03 4.37 -19.18
C ARG A 660 17.28 4.92 -17.96
N TYR A 661 16.42 4.10 -17.34
CA TYR A 661 15.61 4.44 -16.16
C TYR A 661 16.06 3.67 -14.92
N CYS A 662 17.11 2.87 -15.03
CA CYS A 662 17.73 2.06 -13.97
C CYS A 662 16.72 1.19 -13.18
N TYR A 663 15.86 0.45 -13.91
CA TYR A 663 15.02 -0.60 -13.33
C TYR A 663 15.15 -1.90 -14.11
N ASN A 664 14.62 -3.00 -13.59
CA ASN A 664 14.64 -4.30 -14.22
C ASN A 664 13.23 -4.86 -14.35
N VAL A 665 12.96 -5.56 -15.46
CA VAL A 665 11.74 -6.31 -15.68
C VAL A 665 12.10 -7.79 -15.72
N MET A 666 11.65 -8.54 -14.73
CA MET A 666 11.75 -10.00 -14.70
C MET A 666 10.46 -10.59 -15.25
N TYR A 667 10.55 -11.36 -16.31
CA TYR A 667 9.42 -12.00 -16.95
C TYR A 667 9.11 -13.37 -16.32
N ASN A 668 7.87 -13.80 -16.39
CA ASN A 668 7.48 -15.17 -16.00
C ASN A 668 8.24 -16.20 -16.86
N CYS A 669 8.50 -17.38 -16.30
CA CYS A 669 9.25 -18.46 -16.98
C CYS A 669 8.48 -19.13 -18.14
N LYS A 670 7.16 -18.96 -18.19
CA LYS A 670 6.29 -19.43 -19.28
C LYS A 670 5.40 -18.29 -19.78
N PRO A 671 5.15 -18.20 -21.10
CA PRO A 671 4.22 -17.21 -21.62
C PRO A 671 2.78 -17.54 -21.24
N LEU A 672 1.99 -16.49 -20.99
CA LEU A 672 0.54 -16.59 -20.98
C LEU A 672 0.05 -17.02 -22.37
N SER A 673 -0.89 -17.95 -22.45
CA SER A 673 -1.58 -18.29 -23.69
C SER A 673 -3.04 -18.63 -23.42
N LEU A 674 -3.97 -17.83 -23.96
CA LEU A 674 -5.40 -17.99 -23.80
C LEU A 674 -6.10 -18.37 -25.10
N PHE A 675 -5.39 -18.80 -26.14
CA PHE A 675 -5.96 -19.16 -27.43
C PHE A 675 -7.01 -20.28 -27.35
N LYS A 676 -6.83 -21.23 -26.42
CA LYS A 676 -7.80 -22.28 -26.13
C LYS A 676 -9.17 -21.75 -25.69
N PHE A 677 -9.18 -20.56 -25.10
CA PHE A 677 -10.36 -19.91 -24.53
C PHE A 677 -10.89 -18.78 -25.43
N SER A 678 -10.51 -18.76 -26.71
CA SER A 678 -10.90 -17.69 -27.62
C SER A 678 -12.41 -17.51 -27.74
N LYS A 679 -13.18 -18.59 -27.73
CA LYS A 679 -14.65 -18.52 -27.81
C LYS A 679 -15.27 -17.87 -26.57
N GLU A 680 -14.80 -18.25 -25.37
CA GLU A 680 -15.23 -17.63 -24.13
C GLU A 680 -14.82 -16.14 -24.07
N ILE A 681 -13.62 -15.79 -24.56
CA ILE A 681 -13.17 -14.40 -24.63
C ILE A 681 -14.01 -13.60 -25.62
N ILE A 682 -14.26 -14.11 -26.82
CA ILE A 682 -15.12 -13.45 -27.83
C ILE A 682 -16.53 -13.23 -27.28
N SER A 683 -17.10 -14.23 -26.58
CA SER A 683 -18.45 -14.10 -25.99
C SER A 683 -18.54 -13.02 -24.91
N MET A 684 -17.45 -12.66 -24.26
CA MET A 684 -17.39 -11.55 -23.32
C MET A 684 -17.25 -10.17 -23.98
N THR A 685 -17.10 -10.12 -25.30
CA THR A 685 -17.06 -8.91 -26.13
C THR A 685 -16.00 -7.84 -25.75
N PRO A 686 -14.70 -8.20 -25.57
CA PRO A 686 -13.67 -7.18 -25.42
C PRO A 686 -13.56 -6.33 -26.69
N ASP A 687 -13.15 -5.06 -26.56
CA ASP A 687 -12.91 -4.20 -27.72
C ASP A 687 -11.75 -4.70 -28.58
N SER A 688 -10.75 -5.31 -27.93
CA SER A 688 -9.59 -5.90 -28.60
C SER A 688 -8.91 -6.97 -27.75
N VAL A 689 -8.10 -7.81 -28.38
CA VAL A 689 -7.15 -8.71 -27.72
C VAL A 689 -5.72 -8.30 -28.05
N ARG A 690 -4.80 -8.43 -27.09
CA ARG A 690 -3.39 -8.06 -27.24
C ARG A 690 -2.45 -9.24 -27.10
N LEU A 691 -1.50 -9.35 -28.04
CA LEU A 691 -0.34 -10.22 -27.98
C LEU A 691 0.88 -9.37 -27.55
N SER A 692 1.49 -9.68 -26.41
CA SER A 692 2.62 -8.91 -25.87
C SER A 692 3.93 -9.65 -26.10
N PHE A 693 4.62 -9.33 -27.20
CA PHE A 693 5.92 -9.91 -27.54
C PHE A 693 7.04 -9.19 -26.77
N THR A 694 8.00 -9.98 -26.26
CA THR A 694 9.12 -9.49 -25.45
C THR A 694 10.45 -10.04 -25.95
N THR A 695 10.71 -11.34 -25.76
CA THR A 695 11.98 -12.02 -26.08
C THR A 695 11.88 -12.95 -27.29
N GLU A 696 10.72 -13.08 -27.88
CA GLU A 696 10.45 -13.96 -28.99
C GLU A 696 11.18 -13.49 -30.26
N SER A 697 11.73 -14.45 -31.03
CA SER A 697 12.27 -14.17 -32.37
C SER A 697 11.18 -13.88 -33.39
N GLY A 698 11.54 -13.31 -34.55
CA GLY A 698 10.59 -13.06 -35.63
C GLY A 698 9.81 -14.30 -36.06
N ASN A 699 10.46 -15.45 -36.17
CA ASN A 699 9.81 -16.71 -36.54
C ASN A 699 8.79 -17.17 -35.50
N ILE A 700 9.10 -17.08 -34.21
CA ILE A 700 8.17 -17.42 -33.15
C ILE A 700 7.00 -16.43 -33.15
N THR A 701 7.29 -15.14 -33.32
CA THR A 701 6.25 -14.08 -33.43
C THR A 701 5.26 -14.39 -34.55
N GLU A 702 5.75 -14.79 -35.73
CA GLU A 702 4.89 -15.18 -36.86
C GLU A 702 4.00 -16.38 -36.56
N GLN A 703 4.57 -17.43 -35.95
CA GLN A 703 3.83 -18.62 -35.56
C GLN A 703 2.70 -18.27 -34.57
N ILE A 704 2.97 -17.42 -33.59
CA ILE A 704 1.99 -16.97 -32.58
C ILE A 704 0.89 -16.12 -33.23
N LEU A 705 1.26 -15.18 -34.13
CA LEU A 705 0.28 -14.39 -34.88
C LEU A 705 -0.64 -15.26 -35.74
N ASN A 706 -0.11 -16.27 -36.39
CA ASN A 706 -0.92 -17.23 -37.16
C ASN A 706 -1.87 -18.04 -36.25
N LYS A 707 -1.41 -18.45 -35.05
CA LYS A 707 -2.28 -19.09 -34.03
C LYS A 707 -3.39 -18.13 -33.57
N ALA A 708 -3.07 -16.86 -33.32
CA ALA A 708 -4.07 -15.85 -32.93
C ALA A 708 -5.11 -15.64 -34.01
N GLN A 709 -4.72 -15.57 -35.28
CA GLN A 709 -5.64 -15.48 -36.40
C GLN A 709 -6.60 -16.68 -36.46
N GLN A 710 -6.08 -17.90 -36.29
CA GLN A 710 -6.92 -19.10 -36.25
C GLN A 710 -7.91 -19.06 -35.07
N ALA A 711 -7.47 -18.59 -33.90
CA ALA A 711 -8.28 -18.57 -32.67
C ALA A 711 -9.35 -17.46 -32.68
N PHE A 712 -9.01 -16.21 -33.06
CA PHE A 712 -9.87 -15.03 -32.87
C PHE A 712 -10.53 -14.53 -34.14
N ILE A 713 -10.00 -14.83 -35.32
CA ILE A 713 -10.61 -14.47 -36.61
C ILE A 713 -11.39 -15.62 -37.22
N TYR A 714 -10.79 -16.83 -37.22
CA TYR A 714 -11.43 -18.02 -37.79
C TYR A 714 -12.14 -18.91 -36.75
N GLU A 715 -12.12 -18.50 -35.48
CA GLU A 715 -12.77 -19.17 -34.33
C GLU A 715 -12.48 -20.68 -34.21
N LYS A 716 -11.29 -21.08 -34.67
CA LYS A 716 -10.87 -22.49 -34.60
C LYS A 716 -10.43 -22.86 -33.21
N ASN A 717 -10.71 -24.09 -32.81
CA ASN A 717 -10.22 -24.62 -31.53
C ASN A 717 -8.71 -24.83 -31.59
N ILE A 718 -7.98 -24.14 -30.74
CA ILE A 718 -6.53 -24.27 -30.56
C ILE A 718 -6.26 -25.16 -29.36
N GLN A 719 -5.40 -26.17 -29.56
CA GLN A 719 -4.94 -26.99 -28.44
C GLN A 719 -3.99 -26.22 -27.54
N GLU A 720 -4.00 -26.56 -26.26
CA GLU A 720 -3.10 -25.98 -25.27
C GLU A 720 -1.66 -26.44 -25.51
N ASP A 721 -0.72 -25.53 -25.33
CA ASP A 721 0.70 -25.81 -25.40
C ASP A 721 1.24 -25.99 -23.97
N ASP A 722 1.87 -27.16 -23.69
CA ASP A 722 2.47 -27.45 -22.37
C ASP A 722 3.58 -26.48 -21.98
N GLN A 723 4.15 -25.75 -22.95
CA GLN A 723 5.16 -24.71 -22.70
C GLN A 723 4.55 -23.37 -22.27
N SER A 724 3.24 -23.24 -22.25
CA SER A 724 2.51 -22.01 -21.86
C SER A 724 1.79 -22.15 -20.54
N THR A 725 1.26 -21.04 -20.03
CA THR A 725 0.40 -20.98 -18.84
C THR A 725 -0.93 -20.29 -19.16
N ARG A 726 -1.98 -20.69 -18.49
CA ARG A 726 -3.31 -20.02 -18.55
C ARG A 726 -3.37 -18.77 -17.67
N GLY A 727 -2.29 -18.41 -16.96
CA GLY A 727 -2.32 -17.39 -15.93
C GLY A 727 -3.41 -17.67 -14.89
N HIS A 728 -4.15 -16.64 -14.54
CA HIS A 728 -5.24 -16.73 -13.54
C HIS A 728 -6.63 -16.87 -14.16
N PHE A 729 -6.76 -16.94 -15.49
CA PHE A 729 -8.03 -16.91 -16.21
C PHE A 729 -9.06 -17.93 -15.72
N LYS A 730 -8.63 -19.13 -15.31
CA LYS A 730 -9.57 -20.17 -14.79
C LYS A 730 -9.74 -20.15 -13.27
N ARG A 731 -8.70 -19.85 -12.50
CA ARG A 731 -8.70 -20.03 -11.04
C ARG A 731 -8.75 -18.70 -10.27
N GLY A 732 -8.27 -17.60 -10.88
CA GLY A 732 -8.05 -16.36 -10.18
C GLY A 732 -6.90 -16.44 -9.18
N VAL A 733 -6.88 -15.47 -8.27
CA VAL A 733 -5.93 -15.40 -7.14
C VAL A 733 -6.67 -15.38 -5.81
N LEU A 734 -5.98 -15.91 -4.80
CA LEU A 734 -6.43 -15.86 -3.41
C LEU A 734 -6.18 -14.47 -2.81
#